data_0bfffcf42dbf94e5f624fa745de658ba
#
_entry.id   0bfffcf42dbf94e5f624fa745de658ba
#
_cell.length_a   1.000
_cell.length_b   1.000
_cell.length_c   1.000
_cell.angle_alpha   90.00
_cell.angle_beta   90.00
_cell.angle_gamma   90.00
#
_symmetry.space_group_name_H-M   'P 1'
#
loop_
_entity.id
_entity.type
_entity.pdbx_description
1 polymer ?
#
loop_
_entity_poly.entity_id
_entity_poly.type
_entity_poly.pdbx_seq_one_letter_code
_entity_poly.pdbx_strand_id
1 'polypeptide(L)'
;MGIAVIGGGVAGITAALDLADSGYKVYLIERNAELGGKMAELAECKTGLSPRIVRIENHPNIELMLGSELESLSGSAGNFKLRVSGKEIEVESVVLAPGYDIPDKVALSYGYGSPDVVTSLDFEGILRAATASGELKRQSDGKEVKKIGFIKCVGSRCQDNEICSTACCAYTAKEAWVVKERFPDVEVYIFYMDVRVFGKDEELVAELKDKYGVHYIRSRVPEVIPEDGTLTVKFEDLKKGTIETIELDMVVLAVGLLPARTLSKLAEQTGVKTDKYGYIETSISNPLETSVRGIFACGTATAPMKVRESVGMASGAALKAALLSERTEPIPGQEERKYIEVEPGAEPKVGVFICDCDGEVSKTVDIPAVAERVKGLRDVVFVNSDTKTVSEALAALESGIVDQGLNRVVFAGCSPREYEDIIREVCAKAGLNPYLVELVNLREQCAWVFDKEATDAAFDILRMAVERAKQLEPIPVERYPVIKKALVIGGGISGMNAALDIADAGYEVYLVEKGAELGGGLRDMGELPGGVSASELLKGYIERVESNERIKVYKNAREEDIRGRAGSFRARIVGEGVDEEIEFGACVIATGAKEFVPERYYEYGSDKKVQTLREFAKSVKGKVEGKTVVILQDVGPEDVYSSKTTSIEAVSAALKIKDANPDVEVYFLYKDVKTYGKWEALYKEAREKGVLFIRYEKPPEYKDGVLSVFDVILNDELQIKPDMMVLAVPMVPAEDNERLSKMFKIPLKKGFFMEEQERPKMVLTPVDTVNEGVFVCGSAVYPAMLDECIAMSSAAASRACVLLAKNFMETPAVTSVVDELICSGCGVCVDICPVQAIELTEESVPVVTFGVETVVEGKRRVAKVGDGCIGCGSCASYCPSGAMSLKHFRDKQVYAQLDYAI
;
A
#
# COMPACT_ATOMS: atom_id res chain seq x y z
N MET A 1 -27.90 -14.21 0.31
CA MET A 1 -27.11 -14.14 -0.93
C MET A 1 -25.69 -13.71 -0.56
N GLY A 2 -24.83 -13.38 -1.49
CA GLY A 2 -23.45 -12.96 -1.19
C GLY A 2 -22.91 -12.03 -2.26
N ILE A 3 -21.61 -11.84 -2.28
CA ILE A 3 -20.91 -10.96 -3.24
C ILE A 3 -19.94 -11.82 -4.04
N ALA A 4 -19.93 -11.68 -5.37
CA ALA A 4 -18.97 -12.36 -6.21
C ALA A 4 -17.75 -11.44 -6.49
N VAL A 5 -16.56 -12.01 -6.36
CA VAL A 5 -15.30 -11.36 -6.76
C VAL A 5 -14.66 -12.21 -7.86
N ILE A 6 -14.46 -11.63 -9.05
CA ILE A 6 -13.95 -12.34 -10.23
C ILE A 6 -12.50 -11.95 -10.47
N GLY A 7 -11.60 -12.89 -10.22
CA GLY A 7 -10.14 -12.78 -10.30
C GLY A 7 -9.47 -12.88 -8.94
N GLY A 8 -8.55 -13.85 -8.78
CA GLY A 8 -7.81 -14.15 -7.55
C GLY A 8 -6.40 -13.53 -7.51
N GLY A 9 -6.20 -12.40 -8.21
CA GLY A 9 -4.99 -11.58 -8.10
C GLY A 9 -5.03 -10.67 -6.87
N VAL A 10 -4.01 -9.80 -6.69
CA VAL A 10 -3.88 -8.92 -5.52
C VAL A 10 -5.12 -8.05 -5.27
N ALA A 11 -5.76 -7.54 -6.32
CA ALA A 11 -6.98 -6.74 -6.20
C ALA A 11 -8.17 -7.58 -5.72
N GLY A 12 -8.40 -8.77 -6.32
CA GLY A 12 -9.50 -9.64 -5.91
C GLY A 12 -9.32 -10.21 -4.51
N ILE A 13 -8.10 -10.60 -4.13
CA ILE A 13 -7.76 -11.01 -2.76
C ILE A 13 -8.10 -9.90 -1.76
N THR A 14 -7.69 -8.66 -2.05
CA THR A 14 -7.99 -7.51 -1.17
C THR A 14 -9.50 -7.28 -1.04
N ALA A 15 -10.22 -7.23 -2.16
CA ALA A 15 -11.67 -7.03 -2.14
C ALA A 15 -12.39 -8.15 -1.37
N ALA A 16 -11.99 -9.40 -1.59
CA ALA A 16 -12.59 -10.55 -0.92
C ALA A 16 -12.36 -10.53 0.60
N LEU A 17 -11.15 -10.17 1.06
CA LEU A 17 -10.84 -10.05 2.49
C LEU A 17 -11.63 -8.90 3.14
N ASP A 18 -11.63 -7.70 2.57
CA ASP A 18 -12.35 -6.55 3.13
C ASP A 18 -13.85 -6.82 3.27
N LEU A 19 -14.45 -7.50 2.29
CA LEU A 19 -15.86 -7.93 2.34
C LEU A 19 -16.09 -8.98 3.43
N ALA A 20 -15.29 -10.02 3.44
CA ALA A 20 -15.45 -11.16 4.33
C ALA A 20 -15.18 -10.78 5.80
N ASP A 21 -14.15 -9.95 6.04
CA ASP A 21 -13.83 -9.38 7.36
C ASP A 21 -14.98 -8.48 7.88
N SER A 22 -15.79 -7.91 6.97
CA SER A 22 -16.97 -7.11 7.31
C SER A 22 -18.24 -7.94 7.51
N GLY A 23 -18.19 -9.27 7.41
CA GLY A 23 -19.33 -10.18 7.63
C GLY A 23 -20.22 -10.38 6.40
N TYR A 24 -19.67 -10.28 5.20
CA TYR A 24 -20.36 -10.63 3.96
C TYR A 24 -19.92 -12.02 3.47
N LYS A 25 -20.87 -12.80 2.92
CA LYS A 25 -20.54 -14.03 2.17
C LYS A 25 -19.89 -13.64 0.86
N VAL A 26 -18.72 -14.21 0.55
CA VAL A 26 -17.92 -13.93 -0.65
C VAL A 26 -17.71 -15.18 -1.46
N TYR A 27 -17.94 -15.11 -2.77
CA TYR A 27 -17.55 -16.11 -3.76
C TYR A 27 -16.34 -15.57 -4.53
N LEU A 28 -15.15 -16.08 -4.24
CA LEU A 28 -13.93 -15.70 -4.96
C LEU A 28 -13.68 -16.69 -6.09
N ILE A 29 -13.82 -16.22 -7.32
CA ILE A 29 -13.75 -17.01 -8.56
C ILE A 29 -12.41 -16.74 -9.25
N GLU A 30 -11.57 -17.76 -9.36
CA GLU A 30 -10.27 -17.70 -10.03
C GLU A 30 -10.13 -18.82 -11.06
N ARG A 31 -9.73 -18.46 -12.29
CA ARG A 31 -9.56 -19.40 -13.40
C ARG A 31 -8.37 -20.35 -13.26
N ASN A 32 -7.33 -19.90 -12.56
CA ASN A 32 -6.14 -20.73 -12.32
C ASN A 32 -6.37 -21.65 -11.11
N ALA A 33 -5.50 -22.64 -10.99
CA ALA A 33 -5.51 -23.54 -9.84
C ALA A 33 -4.95 -22.92 -8.55
N GLU A 34 -4.33 -21.71 -8.65
CA GLU A 34 -3.68 -21.02 -7.54
C GLU A 34 -4.07 -19.55 -7.51
N LEU A 35 -4.05 -18.97 -6.32
CA LEU A 35 -4.24 -17.52 -6.09
C LEU A 35 -2.93 -16.74 -6.30
N GLY A 36 -3.06 -15.41 -6.40
CA GLY A 36 -1.96 -14.46 -6.44
C GLY A 36 -1.77 -13.76 -7.78
N GLY A 37 -2.25 -14.36 -8.87
CA GLY A 37 -2.13 -13.81 -10.23
C GLY A 37 -0.68 -13.43 -10.57
N LYS A 38 -0.49 -12.37 -11.35
CA LYS A 38 0.84 -11.91 -11.78
C LYS A 38 1.78 -11.52 -10.64
N MET A 39 1.24 -11.14 -9.48
CA MET A 39 2.08 -10.77 -8.34
C MET A 39 2.81 -11.96 -7.73
N ALA A 40 2.26 -13.18 -7.82
CA ALA A 40 2.93 -14.39 -7.38
C ALA A 40 4.16 -14.76 -8.24
N GLU A 41 4.24 -14.22 -9.47
CA GLU A 41 5.37 -14.43 -10.39
C GLU A 41 6.56 -13.50 -10.07
N LEU A 42 6.35 -12.39 -9.34
CA LEU A 42 7.38 -11.39 -9.04
C LEU A 42 8.33 -11.85 -7.91
N ALA A 43 9.62 -11.55 -8.06
CA ALA A 43 10.70 -12.06 -7.21
C ALA A 43 10.51 -11.79 -5.72
N GLU A 44 10.17 -10.57 -5.34
CA GLU A 44 10.09 -10.14 -3.94
C GLU A 44 8.64 -10.03 -3.41
N CYS A 45 7.64 -10.26 -4.27
CA CYS A 45 6.24 -9.99 -3.95
C CYS A 45 5.47 -11.23 -3.48
N LYS A 46 5.89 -12.44 -3.89
CA LYS A 46 5.22 -13.70 -3.52
C LYS A 46 5.10 -13.84 -2.00
N THR A 47 6.19 -13.64 -1.29
CA THR A 47 6.24 -13.77 0.18
C THR A 47 5.33 -12.78 0.91
N GLY A 48 5.19 -11.53 0.42
CA GLY A 48 4.29 -10.54 1.01
C GLY A 48 2.80 -10.82 0.74
N LEU A 49 2.47 -11.50 -0.36
CA LEU A 49 1.10 -11.87 -0.68
C LEU A 49 0.66 -13.17 0.01
N SER A 50 1.59 -14.07 0.32
CA SER A 50 1.30 -15.39 0.92
C SER A 50 0.45 -15.33 2.20
N PRO A 51 0.65 -14.40 3.16
CA PRO A 51 -0.22 -14.33 4.33
C PRO A 51 -1.68 -14.03 3.98
N ARG A 52 -1.91 -13.20 2.97
CA ARG A 52 -3.27 -12.88 2.50
C ARG A 52 -3.92 -14.08 1.81
N ILE A 53 -3.14 -14.85 1.04
CA ILE A 53 -3.62 -16.10 0.42
C ILE A 53 -4.02 -17.10 1.50
N VAL A 54 -3.17 -17.31 2.52
CA VAL A 54 -3.48 -18.20 3.65
C VAL A 54 -4.75 -17.74 4.39
N ARG A 55 -4.95 -16.41 4.55
CA ARG A 55 -6.20 -15.90 5.13
C ARG A 55 -7.41 -16.21 4.26
N ILE A 56 -7.34 -16.05 2.93
CA ILE A 56 -8.42 -16.42 1.99
C ILE A 56 -8.77 -17.90 2.11
N GLU A 57 -7.78 -18.80 2.10
CA GLU A 57 -7.96 -20.24 2.14
C GLU A 57 -8.64 -20.72 3.43
N ASN A 58 -8.42 -20.01 4.53
CA ASN A 58 -8.93 -20.35 5.85
C ASN A 58 -10.09 -19.47 6.33
N HIS A 59 -10.58 -18.53 5.49
CA HIS A 59 -11.60 -17.57 5.89
C HIS A 59 -13.02 -18.17 5.84
N PRO A 60 -13.79 -18.19 6.97
CA PRO A 60 -15.09 -18.87 7.02
C PRO A 60 -16.14 -18.27 6.07
N ASN A 61 -16.04 -16.98 5.76
CA ASN A 61 -17.01 -16.26 4.94
C ASN A 61 -16.65 -16.27 3.44
N ILE A 62 -15.54 -16.92 3.04
CA ILE A 62 -15.11 -16.99 1.64
C ILE A 62 -15.32 -18.39 1.09
N GLU A 63 -16.05 -18.48 0.01
CA GLU A 63 -16.12 -19.68 -0.81
C GLU A 63 -15.17 -19.51 -2.00
N LEU A 64 -14.03 -20.22 -1.93
CA LEU A 64 -13.00 -20.16 -2.95
C LEU A 64 -13.29 -21.14 -4.09
N MET A 65 -13.37 -20.64 -5.31
CA MET A 65 -13.66 -21.39 -6.55
C MET A 65 -12.46 -21.29 -7.50
N LEU A 66 -11.46 -22.15 -7.29
CA LEU A 66 -10.29 -22.27 -8.17
C LEU A 66 -10.61 -23.05 -9.43
N GLY A 67 -9.84 -22.84 -10.51
CA GLY A 67 -10.05 -23.47 -11.80
C GLY A 67 -11.41 -23.15 -12.41
N SER A 68 -12.03 -22.03 -12.04
CA SER A 68 -13.41 -21.71 -12.35
C SER A 68 -13.55 -20.38 -13.11
N GLU A 69 -14.40 -20.36 -14.14
CA GLU A 69 -14.68 -19.16 -14.94
C GLU A 69 -16.18 -18.85 -14.95
N LEU A 70 -16.50 -17.55 -15.04
CA LEU A 70 -17.86 -17.09 -15.30
C LEU A 70 -18.28 -17.52 -16.71
N GLU A 71 -19.44 -18.19 -16.82
CA GLU A 71 -20.05 -18.59 -18.09
C GLU A 71 -21.13 -17.60 -18.52
N SER A 72 -21.96 -17.15 -17.57
CA SER A 72 -23.01 -16.16 -17.83
C SER A 72 -23.44 -15.45 -16.56
N LEU A 73 -23.95 -14.23 -16.72
CA LEU A 73 -24.56 -13.43 -15.68
C LEU A 73 -25.94 -12.96 -16.15
N SER A 74 -26.94 -13.01 -15.28
CA SER A 74 -28.29 -12.52 -15.53
C SER A 74 -28.85 -11.87 -14.26
N GLY A 75 -29.98 -11.16 -14.38
CA GLY A 75 -30.59 -10.46 -13.24
C GLY A 75 -30.19 -8.99 -13.16
N SER A 76 -30.23 -8.43 -11.97
CA SER A 76 -29.93 -7.02 -11.70
C SER A 76 -29.32 -6.84 -10.32
N ALA A 77 -28.84 -5.64 -10.00
CA ALA A 77 -28.33 -5.30 -8.68
C ALA A 77 -29.27 -5.78 -7.56
N GLY A 78 -28.71 -6.46 -6.58
CA GLY A 78 -29.43 -7.10 -5.48
C GLY A 78 -29.91 -8.54 -5.78
N ASN A 79 -29.88 -8.98 -7.05
CA ASN A 79 -30.33 -10.34 -7.43
C ASN A 79 -29.70 -10.79 -8.76
N PHE A 80 -28.41 -10.95 -8.78
CA PHE A 80 -27.68 -11.53 -9.91
C PHE A 80 -27.62 -13.05 -9.79
N LYS A 81 -27.73 -13.74 -10.94
CA LYS A 81 -27.50 -15.18 -11.08
C LYS A 81 -26.28 -15.40 -11.96
N LEU A 82 -25.27 -15.98 -11.39
CA LEU A 82 -24.02 -16.31 -12.06
C LEU A 82 -23.97 -17.82 -12.32
N ARG A 83 -23.58 -18.17 -13.53
CA ARG A 83 -23.19 -19.54 -13.85
C ARG A 83 -21.67 -19.61 -13.91
N VAL A 84 -21.08 -20.40 -13.02
CA VAL A 84 -19.63 -20.53 -12.83
C VAL A 84 -19.25 -22.00 -12.96
N SER A 85 -18.55 -22.39 -14.01
CA SER A 85 -18.12 -23.77 -14.28
C SER A 85 -19.24 -24.81 -14.04
N GLY A 86 -20.44 -24.51 -14.57
CA GLY A 86 -21.64 -25.34 -14.47
C GLY A 86 -22.43 -25.23 -13.16
N LYS A 87 -21.93 -24.57 -12.13
CA LYS A 87 -22.64 -24.27 -10.88
C LYS A 87 -23.37 -22.92 -10.98
N GLU A 88 -24.60 -22.85 -10.49
CA GLU A 88 -25.36 -21.60 -10.39
C GLU A 88 -25.21 -21.04 -8.98
N ILE A 89 -24.87 -19.75 -8.87
CA ILE A 89 -24.78 -18.99 -7.60
C ILE A 89 -25.59 -17.69 -7.71
N GLU A 90 -26.22 -17.32 -6.60
CA GLU A 90 -27.00 -16.05 -6.50
C GLU A 90 -26.22 -15.07 -5.63
N VAL A 91 -26.05 -13.84 -6.17
CA VAL A 91 -25.30 -12.78 -5.48
C VAL A 91 -25.99 -11.43 -5.65
N GLU A 92 -25.71 -10.51 -4.73
CA GLU A 92 -26.31 -9.17 -4.72
C GLU A 92 -25.50 -8.18 -5.53
N SER A 93 -24.18 -8.37 -5.59
CA SER A 93 -23.24 -7.52 -6.32
C SER A 93 -22.04 -8.30 -6.83
N VAL A 94 -21.29 -7.70 -7.77
CA VAL A 94 -20.12 -8.31 -8.41
C VAL A 94 -18.95 -7.33 -8.45
N VAL A 95 -17.75 -7.78 -8.10
CA VAL A 95 -16.48 -7.04 -8.25
C VAL A 95 -15.63 -7.71 -9.32
N LEU A 96 -15.25 -6.96 -10.36
CA LEU A 96 -14.43 -7.43 -11.48
C LEU A 96 -12.96 -7.04 -11.25
N ALA A 97 -12.09 -8.04 -11.11
CA ALA A 97 -10.65 -7.88 -10.90
C ALA A 97 -9.82 -8.84 -11.78
N PRO A 98 -10.06 -8.93 -13.12
CA PRO A 98 -9.46 -9.92 -14.01
C PRO A 98 -7.95 -9.74 -14.25
N GLY A 99 -7.35 -8.66 -13.74
CA GLY A 99 -5.94 -8.37 -13.91
C GLY A 99 -5.58 -7.79 -15.29
N TYR A 100 -4.35 -8.10 -15.75
CA TYR A 100 -3.79 -7.63 -17.02
C TYR A 100 -3.03 -8.74 -17.74
N ASP A 101 -2.76 -8.52 -19.02
CA ASP A 101 -1.84 -9.31 -19.81
C ASP A 101 -0.69 -8.45 -20.35
N ILE A 102 0.35 -9.08 -20.89
CA ILE A 102 1.47 -8.45 -21.57
C ILE A 102 1.35 -8.75 -23.09
N PRO A 103 2.00 -7.96 -23.97
CA PRO A 103 1.98 -8.22 -25.40
C PRO A 103 2.48 -9.62 -25.75
N ASP A 104 1.73 -10.37 -26.58
CA ASP A 104 2.15 -11.68 -27.09
C ASP A 104 3.34 -11.60 -28.05
N LYS A 105 3.41 -10.50 -28.80
CA LYS A 105 4.45 -10.25 -29.79
C LYS A 105 5.20 -8.99 -29.39
N VAL A 106 6.41 -9.19 -28.91
CA VAL A 106 7.38 -8.12 -28.79
C VAL A 106 8.08 -7.96 -30.13
N ALA A 107 8.30 -6.72 -30.57
CA ALA A 107 8.91 -6.49 -31.88
C ALA A 107 10.29 -7.15 -31.97
N LEU A 108 10.49 -7.93 -33.03
CA LEU A 108 11.75 -8.62 -33.35
C LEU A 108 12.95 -7.65 -33.43
N SER A 109 12.69 -6.37 -33.72
CA SER A 109 13.71 -5.32 -33.71
C SER A 109 14.41 -5.13 -32.38
N TYR A 110 13.79 -5.57 -31.26
CA TYR A 110 14.44 -5.58 -29.95
C TYR A 110 15.26 -6.85 -29.68
N GLY A 111 15.50 -7.71 -30.66
CA GLY A 111 16.24 -8.96 -30.51
C GLY A 111 15.49 -10.02 -29.67
N TYR A 112 14.18 -9.83 -29.47
CA TYR A 112 13.36 -10.79 -28.71
C TYR A 112 13.34 -12.16 -29.43
N GLY A 113 13.61 -13.21 -28.66
CA GLY A 113 13.86 -14.56 -29.18
C GLY A 113 15.31 -15.00 -28.97
N SER A 114 16.26 -14.07 -28.72
CA SER A 114 17.57 -14.40 -28.13
C SER A 114 17.41 -14.75 -26.65
N PRO A 115 18.10 -15.76 -26.12
CA PRO A 115 17.98 -16.18 -24.72
C PRO A 115 18.30 -15.07 -23.70
N ASP A 116 19.17 -14.11 -24.05
CA ASP A 116 19.58 -13.02 -23.18
C ASP A 116 18.75 -11.73 -23.36
N VAL A 117 17.71 -11.78 -24.20
CA VAL A 117 16.71 -10.72 -24.34
C VAL A 117 15.37 -11.20 -23.76
N VAL A 118 15.02 -10.70 -22.60
CA VAL A 118 13.89 -11.18 -21.80
C VAL A 118 12.89 -10.06 -21.52
N THR A 119 11.63 -10.40 -21.22
CA THR A 119 10.69 -9.42 -20.69
C THR A 119 10.98 -9.17 -19.22
N SER A 120 10.50 -8.05 -18.66
CA SER A 120 10.61 -7.78 -17.21
C SER A 120 9.98 -8.90 -16.37
N LEU A 121 8.88 -9.50 -16.82
CA LEU A 121 8.25 -10.59 -16.07
C LEU A 121 9.12 -11.86 -16.07
N ASP A 122 9.75 -12.21 -17.21
CA ASP A 122 10.72 -13.31 -17.27
C ASP A 122 11.95 -13.01 -16.41
N PHE A 123 12.41 -11.75 -16.43
CA PHE A 123 13.55 -11.30 -15.65
C PHE A 123 13.30 -11.40 -14.14
N GLU A 124 12.09 -11.17 -13.65
CA GLU A 124 11.74 -11.39 -12.24
C GLU A 124 11.99 -12.86 -11.81
N GLY A 125 11.69 -13.81 -12.68
CA GLY A 125 12.03 -15.23 -12.46
C GLY A 125 13.53 -15.49 -12.41
N ILE A 126 14.29 -14.91 -13.36
CA ILE A 126 15.76 -14.98 -13.40
C ILE A 126 16.36 -14.32 -12.16
N LEU A 127 15.87 -13.14 -11.77
CA LEU A 127 16.34 -12.38 -10.62
C LEU A 127 16.11 -13.14 -9.30
N ARG A 128 14.99 -13.84 -9.16
CA ARG A 128 14.71 -14.70 -8.02
C ARG A 128 15.72 -15.84 -7.92
N ALA A 129 15.97 -16.53 -9.04
CA ALA A 129 16.95 -17.60 -9.09
C ALA A 129 18.39 -17.08 -8.81
N ALA A 130 18.75 -15.94 -9.38
CA ALA A 130 20.03 -15.28 -9.18
C ALA A 130 20.23 -14.83 -7.72
N THR A 131 19.19 -14.28 -7.08
CA THR A 131 19.25 -13.90 -5.67
C THR A 131 19.46 -15.10 -4.76
N ALA A 132 18.85 -16.24 -5.08
CA ALA A 132 19.03 -17.47 -4.33
C ALA A 132 20.40 -18.12 -4.52
N SER A 133 21.00 -18.03 -5.72
CA SER A 133 22.31 -18.60 -6.04
C SER A 133 23.48 -17.68 -5.76
N GLY A 134 23.25 -16.36 -5.57
CA GLY A 134 24.30 -15.33 -5.47
C GLY A 134 24.95 -14.96 -6.80
N GLU A 135 24.47 -15.46 -7.94
CA GLU A 135 25.06 -15.26 -9.25
C GLU A 135 24.03 -14.89 -10.30
N LEU A 136 24.20 -13.73 -10.96
CA LEU A 136 23.37 -13.34 -12.11
C LEU A 136 24.06 -13.79 -13.41
N LYS A 137 23.46 -14.77 -14.09
CA LYS A 137 24.03 -15.42 -15.28
C LYS A 137 23.22 -15.18 -16.55
N ARG A 138 23.91 -15.13 -17.66
CA ARG A 138 23.33 -15.14 -18.99
C ARG A 138 22.62 -16.47 -19.25
N GLN A 139 21.51 -16.39 -19.95
CA GLN A 139 20.69 -17.57 -20.24
C GLN A 139 21.26 -18.39 -21.41
N SER A 140 22.07 -17.75 -22.29
CA SER A 140 22.66 -18.38 -23.48
C SER A 140 23.83 -19.32 -23.17
N ASP A 141 24.76 -18.91 -22.29
CA ASP A 141 26.04 -19.59 -22.09
C ASP A 141 26.44 -19.76 -20.61
N GLY A 142 25.61 -19.28 -19.67
CA GLY A 142 25.82 -19.39 -18.24
C GLY A 142 26.92 -18.51 -17.67
N LYS A 143 27.50 -17.58 -18.48
CA LYS A 143 28.49 -16.62 -17.99
C LYS A 143 27.87 -15.55 -17.11
N GLU A 144 28.66 -14.95 -16.26
CA GLU A 144 28.25 -13.84 -15.41
C GLU A 144 27.83 -12.61 -16.23
N VAL A 145 26.74 -11.97 -15.81
CA VAL A 145 26.28 -10.71 -16.38
C VAL A 145 27.03 -9.55 -15.77
N LYS A 146 27.73 -8.76 -16.59
CA LYS A 146 28.46 -7.55 -16.18
C LYS A 146 27.74 -6.26 -16.54
N LYS A 147 27.01 -6.29 -17.67
CA LYS A 147 26.26 -5.13 -18.18
C LYS A 147 24.84 -5.54 -18.53
N ILE A 148 23.86 -4.86 -17.93
CA ILE A 148 22.46 -5.09 -18.19
C ILE A 148 21.77 -3.81 -18.64
N GLY A 149 20.89 -3.92 -19.63
CA GLY A 149 20.12 -2.79 -20.17
C GLY A 149 18.62 -3.00 -20.05
N PHE A 150 17.92 -2.02 -19.54
CA PHE A 150 16.46 -1.99 -19.47
C PHE A 150 15.92 -1.04 -20.55
N ILE A 151 15.09 -1.56 -21.46
CA ILE A 151 14.43 -0.76 -22.49
C ILE A 151 12.98 -0.53 -22.11
N LYS A 152 12.61 0.73 -21.84
CA LYS A 152 11.25 1.09 -21.39
C LYS A 152 10.27 1.33 -22.53
N CYS A 153 8.98 1.30 -22.19
CA CYS A 153 7.86 1.58 -23.10
C CYS A 153 7.72 0.60 -24.27
N VAL A 154 8.20 -0.64 -24.14
CA VAL A 154 8.04 -1.67 -25.17
C VAL A 154 6.56 -2.07 -25.25
N GLY A 155 5.92 -1.89 -26.41
CA GLY A 155 4.49 -2.13 -26.60
C GLY A 155 3.57 -1.11 -25.91
N SER A 156 4.08 0.10 -25.58
CA SER A 156 3.31 1.23 -25.05
C SER A 156 3.74 2.53 -25.73
N ARG A 157 2.86 3.53 -25.77
CA ARG A 157 3.14 4.83 -26.42
C ARG A 157 3.58 4.65 -27.88
N CYS A 158 2.95 3.73 -28.59
CA CYS A 158 3.21 3.39 -30.00
C CYS A 158 1.90 3.33 -30.78
N GLN A 159 1.97 3.02 -32.08
CA GLN A 159 0.77 2.99 -32.95
C GLN A 159 -0.28 1.96 -32.47
N ASP A 160 0.18 0.79 -32.02
CA ASP A 160 -0.71 -0.31 -31.60
C ASP A 160 -1.27 -0.10 -30.18
N ASN A 161 -0.57 0.67 -29.36
CA ASN A 161 -0.99 0.98 -27.99
C ASN A 161 -0.53 2.40 -27.62
N GLU A 162 -1.44 3.35 -27.78
CA GLU A 162 -1.17 4.78 -27.62
C GLU A 162 -0.96 5.20 -26.15
N ILE A 163 -1.45 4.40 -25.19
CA ILE A 163 -1.42 4.76 -23.77
C ILE A 163 -0.10 4.41 -23.08
N CYS A 164 0.15 5.03 -21.93
CA CYS A 164 1.29 4.70 -21.06
C CYS A 164 0.91 3.56 -20.12
N SER A 165 1.79 2.57 -19.93
CA SER A 165 1.55 1.47 -19.00
C SER A 165 1.68 1.84 -17.52
N THR A 166 1.94 3.10 -17.17
CA THR A 166 2.02 3.65 -15.80
C THR A 166 3.05 2.97 -14.90
N ALA A 167 3.06 1.63 -14.85
CA ALA A 167 3.85 0.84 -13.93
C ALA A 167 5.31 0.61 -14.37
N CYS A 168 5.60 0.63 -15.71
CA CYS A 168 6.91 0.21 -16.22
C CYS A 168 8.10 1.03 -15.67
N CYS A 169 7.93 2.31 -15.39
CA CYS A 169 8.98 3.13 -14.79
C CYS A 169 9.30 2.73 -13.34
N ALA A 170 8.27 2.34 -12.59
CA ALA A 170 8.43 1.94 -11.18
C ALA A 170 9.00 0.53 -11.06
N TYR A 171 8.50 -0.46 -11.83
CA TYR A 171 9.03 -1.81 -11.73
C TYR A 171 10.45 -1.93 -12.31
N THR A 172 10.79 -1.21 -13.39
CA THR A 172 12.18 -1.15 -13.88
C THR A 172 13.12 -0.54 -12.81
N ALA A 173 12.69 0.50 -12.10
CA ALA A 173 13.49 1.06 -11.01
C ALA A 173 13.67 0.05 -9.86
N LYS A 174 12.62 -0.71 -9.50
CA LYS A 174 12.70 -1.79 -8.49
C LYS A 174 13.67 -2.89 -8.94
N GLU A 175 13.55 -3.39 -10.18
CA GLU A 175 14.43 -4.43 -10.73
C GLU A 175 15.89 -3.96 -10.75
N ALA A 176 16.16 -2.75 -11.23
CA ALA A 176 17.49 -2.15 -11.23
C ALA A 176 18.06 -2.00 -9.80
N TRP A 177 17.22 -1.65 -8.84
CA TRP A 177 17.60 -1.57 -7.43
C TRP A 177 17.99 -2.94 -6.86
N VAL A 178 17.19 -3.99 -7.11
CA VAL A 178 17.52 -5.35 -6.65
C VAL A 178 18.82 -5.82 -7.27
N VAL A 179 19.06 -5.56 -8.57
CA VAL A 179 20.34 -5.87 -9.23
C VAL A 179 21.48 -5.17 -8.51
N LYS A 180 21.38 -3.88 -8.24
CA LYS A 180 22.47 -3.12 -7.60
C LYS A 180 22.71 -3.49 -6.13
N GLU A 181 21.66 -3.88 -5.40
CA GLU A 181 21.77 -4.35 -4.01
C GLU A 181 22.41 -5.75 -3.91
N ARG A 182 22.09 -6.64 -4.84
CA ARG A 182 22.54 -8.04 -4.81
C ARG A 182 23.82 -8.27 -5.61
N PHE A 183 24.00 -7.51 -6.68
CA PHE A 183 25.11 -7.62 -7.64
C PHE A 183 25.72 -6.23 -7.90
N PRO A 184 26.42 -5.62 -6.90
CA PRO A 184 26.87 -4.22 -6.97
C PRO A 184 27.81 -3.92 -8.13
N ASP A 185 28.56 -4.92 -8.62
CA ASP A 185 29.52 -4.77 -9.72
C ASP A 185 28.88 -4.76 -11.11
N VAL A 186 27.58 -5.09 -11.23
CA VAL A 186 26.85 -5.05 -12.50
C VAL A 186 26.58 -3.60 -12.89
N GLU A 187 27.02 -3.21 -14.10
CA GLU A 187 26.67 -1.93 -14.70
C GLU A 187 25.22 -1.97 -15.24
N VAL A 188 24.40 -1.01 -14.81
CA VAL A 188 22.97 -0.96 -15.18
C VAL A 188 22.67 0.26 -16.04
N TYR A 189 22.02 0.03 -17.17
CA TYR A 189 21.61 1.04 -18.15
C TYR A 189 20.08 1.03 -18.29
N ILE A 190 19.43 2.21 -18.23
CA ILE A 190 17.98 2.36 -18.43
C ILE A 190 17.71 3.32 -19.58
N PHE A 191 17.18 2.79 -20.69
CA PHE A 191 16.76 3.58 -21.84
C PHE A 191 15.30 4.00 -21.68
N TYR A 192 15.03 5.32 -21.81
CA TYR A 192 13.71 5.87 -21.51
C TYR A 192 13.34 7.06 -22.41
N MET A 193 12.04 7.31 -22.59
CA MET A 193 11.51 8.54 -23.20
C MET A 193 11.24 9.63 -22.16
N ASP A 194 10.43 9.30 -21.15
CA ASP A 194 10.15 10.13 -19.97
C ASP A 194 10.18 9.23 -18.71
N VAL A 195 10.55 9.81 -17.57
CA VAL A 195 10.47 9.11 -16.28
C VAL A 195 9.14 9.46 -15.62
N ARG A 196 8.23 8.48 -15.58
CA ARG A 196 6.87 8.64 -15.06
C ARG A 196 6.69 7.88 -13.76
N VAL A 197 7.46 8.28 -12.77
CA VAL A 197 7.27 7.92 -11.36
C VAL A 197 6.70 9.12 -10.61
N PHE A 198 5.99 8.87 -9.52
CA PHE A 198 5.22 9.88 -8.83
C PHE A 198 5.32 9.72 -7.32
N GLY A 199 5.30 10.85 -6.60
CA GLY A 199 5.31 10.87 -5.16
C GLY A 199 6.54 10.15 -4.59
N LYS A 200 6.33 9.29 -3.63
CA LYS A 200 7.41 8.58 -2.92
C LYS A 200 8.29 7.68 -3.80
N ASP A 201 7.78 7.20 -4.94
CA ASP A 201 8.57 6.38 -5.88
C ASP A 201 9.67 7.20 -6.60
N GLU A 202 9.58 8.54 -6.60
CA GLU A 202 10.61 9.41 -7.20
C GLU A 202 11.96 9.29 -6.51
N GLU A 203 11.95 9.01 -5.21
CA GLU A 203 13.16 8.87 -4.41
C GLU A 203 13.99 7.66 -4.83
N LEU A 204 13.34 6.54 -5.18
CA LEU A 204 14.05 5.37 -5.69
C LEU A 204 14.82 5.67 -6.97
N VAL A 205 14.23 6.47 -7.87
CA VAL A 205 14.90 6.86 -9.11
C VAL A 205 16.08 7.80 -8.84
N ALA A 206 15.94 8.73 -7.88
CA ALA A 206 17.04 9.59 -7.46
C ALA A 206 18.16 8.75 -6.82
N GLU A 207 17.82 7.85 -5.89
CA GLU A 207 18.79 6.95 -5.25
C GLU A 207 19.55 6.09 -6.27
N LEU A 208 18.89 5.54 -7.28
CA LEU A 208 19.51 4.77 -8.34
C LEU A 208 20.55 5.56 -9.12
N LYS A 209 20.27 6.84 -9.40
CA LYS A 209 21.21 7.71 -10.11
C LYS A 209 22.39 8.13 -9.23
N ASP A 210 22.08 8.62 -8.02
CA ASP A 210 23.04 9.33 -7.18
C ASP A 210 23.90 8.38 -6.34
N LYS A 211 23.33 7.32 -5.79
CA LYS A 211 24.02 6.35 -4.92
C LYS A 211 24.53 5.13 -5.68
N TYR A 212 23.71 4.57 -6.59
CA TYR A 212 24.04 3.31 -7.26
C TYR A 212 24.68 3.50 -8.63
N GLY A 213 24.76 4.73 -9.15
CA GLY A 213 25.40 5.04 -10.43
C GLY A 213 24.70 4.41 -11.64
N VAL A 214 23.39 4.20 -11.59
CA VAL A 214 22.62 3.65 -12.72
C VAL A 214 22.56 4.68 -13.85
N HIS A 215 22.91 4.24 -15.05
CA HIS A 215 22.96 5.08 -16.24
C HIS A 215 21.56 5.26 -16.85
N TYR A 216 20.96 6.41 -16.66
CA TYR A 216 19.70 6.78 -17.31
C TYR A 216 19.97 7.47 -18.63
N ILE A 217 19.67 6.78 -19.77
CA ILE A 217 19.88 7.26 -21.12
C ILE A 217 18.51 7.62 -21.74
N ARG A 218 18.31 8.90 -22.03
CA ARG A 218 17.07 9.33 -22.67
C ARG A 218 17.18 9.09 -24.18
N SER A 219 16.58 8.01 -24.63
CA SER A 219 16.49 7.64 -26.03
C SER A 219 15.38 6.64 -26.24
N ARG A 220 14.79 6.65 -27.43
CA ARG A 220 13.99 5.53 -27.92
C ARG A 220 14.93 4.58 -28.67
N VAL A 221 15.17 3.40 -28.12
CA VAL A 221 15.96 2.37 -28.77
C VAL A 221 15.25 1.89 -30.03
N PRO A 222 15.84 2.02 -31.22
CA PRO A 222 15.24 1.50 -32.46
C PRO A 222 15.49 0.01 -32.64
N GLU A 223 16.65 -0.49 -32.19
CA GLU A 223 17.11 -1.83 -32.51
C GLU A 223 18.06 -2.40 -31.46
N VAL A 224 17.94 -3.70 -31.21
CA VAL A 224 18.88 -4.53 -30.45
C VAL A 224 19.34 -5.67 -31.36
N ILE A 225 20.65 -5.83 -31.59
CA ILE A 225 21.23 -6.82 -32.49
C ILE A 225 21.97 -7.87 -31.64
N PRO A 226 21.47 -9.12 -31.61
CA PRO A 226 22.20 -10.24 -31.01
C PRO A 226 23.31 -10.69 -31.96
N GLU A 227 24.58 -10.61 -31.54
CA GLU A 227 25.73 -11.05 -32.31
C GLU A 227 26.75 -11.74 -31.39
N ASP A 228 27.22 -12.93 -31.79
CA ASP A 228 28.34 -13.68 -31.17
C ASP A 228 28.37 -13.68 -29.62
N GLY A 229 27.21 -13.75 -29.02
CA GLY A 229 27.06 -13.80 -27.55
C GLY A 229 27.09 -12.43 -26.87
N THR A 230 26.96 -11.33 -27.58
CA THR A 230 26.74 -9.98 -27.08
C THR A 230 25.48 -9.40 -27.67
N LEU A 231 24.93 -8.39 -27.01
CA LEU A 231 23.72 -7.66 -27.45
C LEU A 231 24.12 -6.21 -27.75
N THR A 232 24.15 -5.84 -29.02
CA THR A 232 24.46 -4.48 -29.44
C THR A 232 23.17 -3.66 -29.46
N VAL A 233 23.03 -2.71 -28.53
CA VAL A 233 21.91 -1.78 -28.46
C VAL A 233 22.26 -0.50 -29.18
N LYS A 234 21.47 -0.15 -30.21
CA LYS A 234 21.58 1.15 -30.91
C LYS A 234 20.67 2.15 -30.25
N PHE A 235 21.15 3.37 -30.03
CA PHE A 235 20.35 4.46 -29.48
C PHE A 235 20.80 5.83 -30.01
N GLU A 236 19.93 6.80 -29.97
CA GLU A 236 20.24 8.17 -30.32
C GLU A 236 20.73 8.93 -29.08
N ASP A 237 21.93 9.48 -29.11
CA ASP A 237 22.37 10.47 -28.13
C ASP A 237 21.80 11.85 -28.53
N LEU A 238 20.71 12.25 -27.89
CA LEU A 238 20.01 13.50 -28.19
C LEU A 238 20.88 14.74 -27.95
N LYS A 239 21.94 14.66 -27.12
CA LYS A 239 22.84 15.79 -26.88
C LYS A 239 23.88 15.95 -27.99
N LYS A 240 24.30 14.84 -28.57
CA LYS A 240 25.28 14.83 -29.68
C LYS A 240 24.61 14.82 -31.05
N GLY A 241 23.32 14.45 -31.13
CA GLY A 241 22.63 14.23 -32.39
C GLY A 241 23.19 13.07 -33.20
N THR A 242 23.81 12.07 -32.55
CA THR A 242 24.46 10.91 -33.16
C THR A 242 23.83 9.62 -32.73
N ILE A 243 23.89 8.62 -33.61
CA ILE A 243 23.54 7.24 -33.23
C ILE A 243 24.77 6.60 -32.59
N GLU A 244 24.57 6.17 -31.34
CA GLU A 244 25.56 5.48 -30.52
C GLU A 244 25.19 3.99 -30.39
N THR A 245 26.17 3.19 -30.00
CA THR A 245 25.96 1.77 -29.72
C THR A 245 26.59 1.41 -28.37
N ILE A 246 25.97 0.45 -27.67
CA ILE A 246 26.52 -0.14 -26.46
C ILE A 246 26.37 -1.66 -26.50
N GLU A 247 27.41 -2.37 -26.06
CA GLU A 247 27.38 -3.82 -25.91
C GLU A 247 26.94 -4.19 -24.48
N LEU A 248 25.95 -5.08 -24.39
CA LEU A 248 25.36 -5.55 -23.15
C LEU A 248 25.38 -7.09 -23.11
N ASP A 249 25.40 -7.65 -21.91
CA ASP A 249 25.29 -9.10 -21.65
C ASP A 249 23.84 -9.55 -21.61
N MET A 250 22.93 -8.70 -21.14
CA MET A 250 21.50 -8.98 -21.03
C MET A 250 20.68 -7.72 -21.30
N VAL A 251 19.53 -7.90 -21.96
CA VAL A 251 18.55 -6.83 -22.19
C VAL A 251 17.20 -7.24 -21.64
N VAL A 252 16.63 -6.35 -20.80
CA VAL A 252 15.31 -6.51 -20.21
C VAL A 252 14.33 -5.54 -20.88
N LEU A 253 13.29 -6.09 -21.47
CA LEU A 253 12.24 -5.35 -22.14
C LEU A 253 11.11 -5.01 -21.18
N ALA A 254 11.01 -3.74 -20.77
CA ALA A 254 9.94 -3.26 -19.93
C ALA A 254 8.64 -3.10 -20.76
N VAL A 255 7.92 -4.20 -20.87
CA VAL A 255 6.71 -4.33 -21.68
C VAL A 255 5.50 -3.61 -21.09
N GLY A 256 4.61 -3.15 -21.96
CA GLY A 256 3.36 -2.48 -21.57
C GLY A 256 2.36 -3.45 -20.92
N LEU A 257 1.52 -2.90 -20.04
CA LEU A 257 0.36 -3.62 -19.49
C LEU A 257 -0.81 -3.45 -20.46
N LEU A 258 -1.42 -4.55 -20.86
CA LEU A 258 -2.61 -4.61 -21.71
C LEU A 258 -3.83 -5.09 -20.92
N PRO A 259 -5.07 -4.82 -21.39
CA PRO A 259 -6.26 -5.44 -20.82
C PRO A 259 -6.12 -6.96 -20.79
N ALA A 260 -6.62 -7.60 -19.75
CA ALA A 260 -6.65 -9.06 -19.71
C ALA A 260 -7.38 -9.61 -20.94
N ARG A 261 -6.85 -10.64 -21.60
CA ARG A 261 -7.45 -11.26 -22.79
C ARG A 261 -8.88 -11.74 -22.56
N THR A 262 -9.18 -12.11 -21.33
CA THR A 262 -10.52 -12.52 -20.92
C THR A 262 -11.49 -11.35 -20.71
N LEU A 263 -11.00 -10.10 -20.73
CA LEU A 263 -11.81 -8.95 -20.37
C LEU A 263 -12.95 -8.69 -21.36
N SER A 264 -12.72 -8.88 -22.67
CA SER A 264 -13.78 -8.74 -23.68
C SER A 264 -14.90 -9.76 -23.49
N LYS A 265 -14.54 -11.04 -23.25
CA LYS A 265 -15.49 -12.12 -22.94
C LYS A 265 -16.26 -11.80 -21.64
N LEU A 266 -15.55 -11.33 -20.60
CA LEU A 266 -16.15 -10.96 -19.34
C LEU A 266 -17.12 -9.77 -19.49
N ALA A 267 -16.77 -8.79 -20.30
CA ALA A 267 -17.62 -7.64 -20.62
C ALA A 267 -18.90 -8.07 -21.35
N GLU A 268 -18.80 -8.98 -22.32
CA GLU A 268 -19.99 -9.55 -23.01
C GLU A 268 -20.87 -10.33 -22.03
N GLN A 269 -20.30 -11.14 -21.14
CA GLN A 269 -21.04 -11.96 -20.17
C GLN A 269 -21.73 -11.12 -19.10
N THR A 270 -21.15 -9.97 -18.70
CA THR A 270 -21.65 -9.10 -17.66
C THR A 270 -22.46 -7.91 -18.18
N GLY A 271 -22.36 -7.62 -19.49
CA GLY A 271 -22.99 -6.45 -20.10
C GLY A 271 -22.32 -5.11 -19.81
N VAL A 272 -21.14 -5.11 -19.18
CA VAL A 272 -20.38 -3.87 -18.90
C VAL A 272 -19.73 -3.36 -20.19
N LYS A 273 -19.63 -2.03 -20.32
CA LYS A 273 -18.96 -1.39 -21.46
C LYS A 273 -17.45 -1.36 -21.26
N THR A 274 -16.75 -1.44 -22.39
CA THR A 274 -15.30 -1.19 -22.45
C THR A 274 -15.02 0.07 -23.25
N ASP A 275 -13.92 0.74 -22.91
CA ASP A 275 -13.43 1.88 -23.65
C ASP A 275 -12.71 1.45 -24.96
N LYS A 276 -12.27 2.44 -25.74
CA LYS A 276 -11.54 2.21 -27.01
C LYS A 276 -10.21 1.46 -26.86
N TYR A 277 -9.70 1.35 -25.62
CA TYR A 277 -8.47 0.63 -25.31
C TYR A 277 -8.72 -0.79 -24.79
N GLY A 278 -9.99 -1.19 -24.64
CA GLY A 278 -10.39 -2.51 -24.15
C GLY A 278 -10.47 -2.65 -22.63
N TYR A 279 -10.32 -1.57 -21.86
CA TYR A 279 -10.53 -1.55 -20.40
C TYR A 279 -12.00 -1.28 -20.07
N ILE A 280 -12.45 -1.74 -18.89
CA ILE A 280 -13.80 -1.41 -18.40
C ILE A 280 -13.93 0.11 -18.29
N GLU A 281 -15.02 0.64 -18.88
CA GLU A 281 -15.32 2.06 -18.87
C GLU A 281 -15.78 2.49 -17.48
N THR A 282 -15.10 3.48 -16.91
CA THR A 282 -15.43 4.17 -15.66
C THR A 282 -15.30 5.67 -15.86
N SER A 283 -15.85 6.47 -14.95
CA SER A 283 -15.68 7.93 -15.02
C SER A 283 -14.72 8.46 -13.96
N ILE A 284 -14.17 9.64 -14.18
CA ILE A 284 -13.29 10.31 -13.22
C ILE A 284 -14.00 10.63 -11.87
N SER A 285 -15.32 10.82 -11.92
CA SER A 285 -16.16 11.05 -10.73
C SER A 285 -16.68 9.77 -10.06
N ASN A 286 -16.67 8.63 -10.77
CA ASN A 286 -17.08 7.32 -10.25
C ASN A 286 -16.11 6.24 -10.78
N PRO A 287 -14.86 6.21 -10.26
CA PRO A 287 -13.82 5.35 -10.82
C PRO A 287 -13.99 3.85 -10.53
N LEU A 288 -14.90 3.49 -9.63
CA LEU A 288 -15.15 2.13 -9.18
C LEU A 288 -16.43 1.52 -9.78
N GLU A 289 -17.32 2.35 -10.35
CA GLU A 289 -18.61 1.92 -10.90
C GLU A 289 -18.51 1.65 -12.41
N THR A 290 -19.17 0.60 -12.86
CA THR A 290 -19.28 0.26 -14.28
C THR A 290 -20.57 0.81 -14.89
N SER A 291 -20.76 0.60 -16.20
CA SER A 291 -22.02 0.92 -16.88
C SER A 291 -23.22 0.09 -16.42
N VAL A 292 -23.02 -0.97 -15.63
CA VAL A 292 -24.06 -1.84 -15.09
C VAL A 292 -24.12 -1.68 -13.57
N ARG A 293 -25.24 -1.17 -13.06
CA ARG A 293 -25.42 -0.99 -11.61
C ARG A 293 -25.27 -2.32 -10.87
N GLY A 294 -24.51 -2.32 -9.76
CA GLY A 294 -24.23 -3.48 -8.93
C GLY A 294 -23.03 -4.30 -9.41
N ILE A 295 -22.40 -3.90 -10.52
CA ILE A 295 -21.13 -4.44 -10.99
C ILE A 295 -20.07 -3.35 -10.86
N PHE A 296 -19.02 -3.65 -10.09
CA PHE A 296 -17.89 -2.76 -9.80
C PHE A 296 -16.64 -3.29 -10.44
N ALA A 297 -15.68 -2.41 -10.73
CA ALA A 297 -14.40 -2.80 -11.31
C ALA A 297 -13.24 -2.16 -10.54
N CYS A 298 -12.13 -2.88 -10.44
CA CYS A 298 -10.94 -2.40 -9.74
C CYS A 298 -9.65 -2.87 -10.39
N GLY A 299 -8.57 -2.18 -10.03
CA GLY A 299 -7.23 -2.51 -10.49
C GLY A 299 -7.08 -2.36 -12.01
N THR A 300 -6.21 -3.17 -12.57
CA THR A 300 -5.86 -3.11 -14.00
C THR A 300 -6.99 -3.47 -14.96
N ALA A 301 -8.17 -3.82 -14.48
CA ALA A 301 -9.37 -3.95 -15.31
C ALA A 301 -9.84 -2.60 -15.89
N THR A 302 -9.56 -1.48 -15.20
CA THR A 302 -10.03 -0.14 -15.59
C THR A 302 -8.97 0.69 -16.32
N ALA A 303 -7.70 0.51 -15.97
CA ALA A 303 -6.56 1.18 -16.61
C ALA A 303 -5.24 0.49 -16.20
N PRO A 304 -4.12 0.70 -16.91
CA PRO A 304 -2.81 0.29 -16.42
C PRO A 304 -2.45 1.05 -15.14
N MET A 305 -2.10 0.33 -14.08
CA MET A 305 -1.75 0.94 -12.78
C MET A 305 -0.79 0.07 -11.96
N LYS A 306 -0.23 0.62 -10.90
CA LYS A 306 0.64 -0.09 -9.95
C LYS A 306 -0.18 -0.87 -8.92
N VAL A 307 0.50 -1.70 -8.12
CA VAL A 307 -0.11 -2.50 -7.05
C VAL A 307 -0.83 -1.61 -6.03
N ARG A 308 -0.22 -0.50 -5.59
CA ARG A 308 -0.80 0.45 -4.63
C ARG A 308 -2.19 0.93 -5.05
N GLU A 309 -2.30 1.45 -6.29
CA GLU A 309 -3.56 1.95 -6.82
C GLU A 309 -4.58 0.81 -7.00
N SER A 310 -4.11 -0.37 -7.46
CA SER A 310 -4.98 -1.56 -7.64
C SER A 310 -5.60 -2.03 -6.32
N VAL A 311 -4.81 -2.06 -5.24
CA VAL A 311 -5.28 -2.44 -3.90
C VAL A 311 -6.24 -1.40 -3.34
N GLY A 312 -5.92 -0.10 -3.47
CA GLY A 312 -6.82 0.98 -3.05
C GLY A 312 -8.17 0.92 -3.76
N MET A 313 -8.16 0.74 -5.10
CA MET A 313 -9.41 0.57 -5.86
C MET A 313 -10.18 -0.68 -5.43
N ALA A 314 -9.49 -1.78 -5.11
CA ALA A 314 -10.13 -3.03 -4.69
C ALA A 314 -10.87 -2.87 -3.36
N SER A 315 -10.25 -2.23 -2.35
CA SER A 315 -10.91 -1.90 -1.07
C SER A 315 -12.12 -0.98 -1.27
N GLY A 316 -11.98 0.04 -2.13
CA GLY A 316 -13.10 0.94 -2.46
C GLY A 316 -14.24 0.22 -3.18
N ALA A 317 -13.94 -0.65 -4.15
CA ALA A 317 -14.93 -1.44 -4.88
C ALA A 317 -15.63 -2.45 -3.97
N ALA A 318 -14.92 -3.03 -3.01
CA ALA A 318 -15.49 -3.88 -1.97
C ALA A 318 -16.56 -3.14 -1.16
N LEU A 319 -16.27 -1.92 -0.68
CA LEU A 319 -17.24 -1.11 0.04
C LEU A 319 -18.46 -0.79 -0.82
N LYS A 320 -18.26 -0.35 -2.07
CA LYS A 320 -19.38 -0.06 -2.98
C LYS A 320 -20.26 -1.29 -3.22
N ALA A 321 -19.68 -2.48 -3.34
CA ALA A 321 -20.41 -3.75 -3.44
C ALA A 321 -21.15 -4.08 -2.15
N ALA A 322 -20.52 -3.87 -1.00
CA ALA A 322 -21.12 -4.06 0.32
C ALA A 322 -22.35 -3.16 0.57
N LEU A 323 -22.33 -1.89 0.10
CA LEU A 323 -23.45 -0.95 0.24
C LEU A 323 -24.73 -1.40 -0.48
N LEU A 324 -24.62 -2.33 -1.43
CA LEU A 324 -25.76 -2.90 -2.16
C LEU A 324 -26.15 -4.30 -1.65
N SER A 325 -25.50 -4.79 -0.62
CA SER A 325 -25.61 -6.17 -0.15
C SER A 325 -25.98 -6.25 1.32
N GLU A 326 -26.63 -7.33 1.72
CA GLU A 326 -26.95 -7.59 3.11
C GLU A 326 -25.80 -8.36 3.80
N ARG A 327 -25.49 -7.92 5.03
CA ARG A 327 -24.53 -8.64 5.87
C ARG A 327 -25.23 -9.87 6.47
N THR A 328 -24.78 -11.06 6.09
CA THR A 328 -25.40 -12.33 6.49
C THR A 328 -24.52 -13.22 7.35
N GLU A 329 -23.22 -12.97 7.36
CA GLU A 329 -22.25 -13.82 8.06
C GLU A 329 -21.72 -13.17 9.34
N PRO A 330 -21.30 -13.97 10.32
CA PRO A 330 -20.65 -13.43 11.51
C PRO A 330 -19.30 -12.79 11.14
N ILE A 331 -18.96 -11.75 11.88
CA ILE A 331 -17.63 -11.12 11.75
C ILE A 331 -16.61 -12.03 12.42
N PRO A 332 -15.55 -12.45 11.75
CA PRO A 332 -14.54 -13.35 12.31
C PRO A 332 -13.90 -12.77 13.57
N GLY A 333 -13.61 -13.65 14.52
CA GLY A 333 -12.94 -13.25 15.76
C GLY A 333 -13.84 -12.53 16.79
N GLN A 334 -15.14 -12.40 16.52
CA GLN A 334 -16.09 -11.74 17.43
C GLN A 334 -16.89 -12.73 18.34
N GLU A 335 -16.50 -13.98 18.35
CA GLU A 335 -17.13 -15.03 19.17
C GLU A 335 -16.59 -15.01 20.59
N GLU A 336 -17.40 -15.44 21.56
CA GLU A 336 -16.89 -15.80 22.89
C GLU A 336 -16.04 -17.06 22.78
N ARG A 337 -14.78 -16.96 23.17
CA ARG A 337 -13.85 -18.12 23.18
C ARG A 337 -13.61 -18.56 24.60
N LYS A 338 -13.74 -19.87 24.82
CA LYS A 338 -13.34 -20.53 26.08
C LYS A 338 -12.00 -21.20 25.85
N TYR A 339 -11.02 -20.78 26.61
CA TYR A 339 -9.71 -21.40 26.59
C TYR A 339 -9.63 -22.58 27.56
N ILE A 340 -8.81 -23.57 27.20
CA ILE A 340 -8.41 -24.64 28.12
C ILE A 340 -7.71 -24.00 29.32
N GLU A 341 -8.23 -24.26 30.50
CA GLU A 341 -7.60 -23.77 31.72
C GLU A 341 -6.26 -24.50 31.92
N VAL A 342 -5.18 -23.75 31.97
CA VAL A 342 -3.84 -24.23 32.27
C VAL A 342 -3.46 -23.72 33.65
N GLU A 343 -3.54 -24.62 34.62
CA GLU A 343 -3.17 -24.33 36.00
C GLU A 343 -1.72 -23.85 36.12
N PRO A 344 -1.44 -22.85 36.97
CA PRO A 344 -0.07 -22.47 37.27
C PRO A 344 0.75 -23.65 37.78
N GLY A 345 1.84 -24.01 37.09
CA GLY A 345 2.68 -25.16 37.44
C GLY A 345 2.24 -26.49 36.82
N ALA A 346 1.23 -26.50 35.93
CA ALA A 346 0.88 -27.72 35.17
C ALA A 346 2.08 -28.19 34.36
N GLU A 347 2.28 -29.53 34.32
CA GLU A 347 3.35 -30.12 33.51
C GLU A 347 3.20 -29.74 32.03
N PRO A 348 4.26 -29.17 31.39
CA PRO A 348 4.21 -28.82 29.99
C PRO A 348 3.98 -30.03 29.09
N LYS A 349 3.01 -29.89 28.14
CA LYS A 349 2.79 -30.83 27.04
C LYS A 349 3.03 -30.07 25.77
N VAL A 350 4.28 -30.08 25.30
CA VAL A 350 4.70 -29.28 24.15
C VAL A 350 4.46 -30.01 22.84
N GLY A 351 3.69 -29.40 21.93
CA GLY A 351 3.61 -29.80 20.53
C GLY A 351 4.52 -28.93 19.67
N VAL A 352 5.31 -29.55 18.79
CA VAL A 352 6.18 -28.86 17.85
C VAL A 352 5.70 -29.04 16.43
N PHE A 353 5.46 -27.98 15.72
CA PHE A 353 4.99 -27.96 14.33
C PHE A 353 6.05 -27.30 13.44
N ILE A 354 6.59 -28.06 12.49
CA ILE A 354 7.65 -27.61 11.58
C ILE A 354 7.05 -27.52 10.17
N CYS A 355 6.97 -26.30 9.63
CA CYS A 355 6.50 -26.03 8.27
C CYS A 355 7.69 -25.92 7.31
N ASP A 356 7.61 -26.58 6.14
CA ASP A 356 8.63 -26.50 5.10
C ASP A 356 8.56 -25.19 4.29
N CYS A 357 7.48 -24.41 4.43
CA CYS A 357 7.29 -23.13 3.74
C CYS A 357 7.51 -23.23 2.22
N ASP A 358 6.78 -24.13 1.55
CA ASP A 358 6.88 -24.41 0.11
C ASP A 358 8.29 -24.88 -0.35
N GLY A 359 8.97 -25.65 0.51
CA GLY A 359 10.31 -26.18 0.24
C GLY A 359 11.45 -25.20 0.54
N GLU A 360 11.16 -24.03 1.13
CA GLU A 360 12.20 -23.03 1.43
C GLU A 360 13.07 -23.45 2.62
N VAL A 361 12.53 -24.21 3.59
CA VAL A 361 13.29 -24.69 4.74
C VAL A 361 14.10 -25.94 4.37
N SER A 362 13.49 -26.89 3.65
CA SER A 362 14.15 -28.15 3.27
C SER A 362 15.27 -28.00 2.23
N LYS A 363 15.47 -26.80 1.65
CA LYS A 363 16.62 -26.55 0.77
C LYS A 363 17.98 -26.75 1.48
N THR A 364 18.03 -26.42 2.76
CA THR A 364 19.28 -26.45 3.55
C THR A 364 19.14 -27.24 4.86
N VAL A 365 17.90 -27.39 5.38
CA VAL A 365 17.61 -28.08 6.65
C VAL A 365 17.05 -29.48 6.38
N ASP A 366 17.65 -30.52 6.97
CA ASP A 366 17.07 -31.86 7.01
C ASP A 366 15.96 -31.91 8.07
N ILE A 367 14.73 -31.55 7.65
CA ILE A 367 13.57 -31.47 8.55
C ILE A 367 13.30 -32.80 9.27
N PRO A 368 13.32 -34.00 8.63
CA PRO A 368 13.18 -35.29 9.31
C PRO A 368 14.20 -35.52 10.41
N ALA A 369 15.46 -35.24 10.16
CA ALA A 369 16.53 -35.36 11.17
C ALA A 369 16.33 -34.41 12.36
N VAL A 370 15.92 -33.18 12.12
CA VAL A 370 15.58 -32.20 13.16
C VAL A 370 14.40 -32.68 13.97
N ALA A 371 13.33 -33.15 13.33
CA ALA A 371 12.12 -33.64 13.99
C ALA A 371 12.39 -34.82 14.93
N GLU A 372 13.23 -35.79 14.52
CA GLU A 372 13.61 -36.93 15.39
C GLU A 372 14.42 -36.45 16.60
N ARG A 373 15.31 -35.48 16.47
CA ARG A 373 16.05 -34.92 17.62
C ARG A 373 15.10 -34.16 18.57
N VAL A 374 14.15 -33.40 18.03
CA VAL A 374 13.17 -32.65 18.82
C VAL A 374 12.22 -33.54 19.60
N LYS A 375 11.80 -34.70 19.03
CA LYS A 375 11.02 -35.71 19.74
C LYS A 375 11.70 -36.24 21.00
N GLY A 376 13.04 -36.22 21.03
CA GLY A 376 13.84 -36.62 22.17
C GLY A 376 13.92 -35.60 23.30
N LEU A 377 13.43 -34.40 23.11
CA LEU A 377 13.45 -33.34 24.13
C LEU A 377 12.39 -33.61 25.20
N ARG A 378 12.74 -33.29 26.45
CA ARG A 378 11.86 -33.43 27.59
C ARG A 378 10.60 -32.56 27.38
N ASP A 379 9.44 -33.11 27.78
CA ASP A 379 8.12 -32.47 27.72
C ASP A 379 7.56 -32.24 26.31
N VAL A 380 8.28 -32.62 25.23
CA VAL A 380 7.75 -32.66 23.87
C VAL A 380 6.94 -33.98 23.71
N VAL A 381 5.64 -33.86 23.55
CA VAL A 381 4.72 -34.99 23.44
C VAL A 381 4.25 -35.26 22.00
N PHE A 382 4.41 -34.27 21.13
CA PHE A 382 3.99 -34.36 19.72
C PHE A 382 4.92 -33.54 18.81
N VAL A 383 5.25 -34.07 17.64
CA VAL A 383 5.98 -33.36 16.58
C VAL A 383 5.30 -33.65 15.24
N ASN A 384 4.92 -32.57 14.54
CA ASN A 384 4.49 -32.63 13.16
C ASN A 384 5.53 -31.95 12.28
N SER A 385 5.97 -32.61 11.22
CA SER A 385 7.01 -32.14 10.30
C SER A 385 6.75 -32.45 8.82
N ASP A 386 5.56 -32.96 8.52
CA ASP A 386 5.21 -33.46 7.18
C ASP A 386 4.48 -32.42 6.33
N THR A 387 4.32 -31.21 6.86
CA THR A 387 3.57 -30.12 6.20
C THR A 387 4.46 -29.29 5.28
N LYS A 388 4.03 -29.14 4.05
CA LYS A 388 4.74 -28.38 3.01
C LYS A 388 4.35 -26.91 2.98
N THR A 389 3.07 -26.61 3.16
CA THR A 389 2.52 -25.27 3.12
C THR A 389 2.13 -24.78 4.51
N VAL A 390 1.98 -23.46 4.64
CA VAL A 390 1.51 -22.86 5.91
C VAL A 390 0.08 -23.29 6.21
N SER A 391 -0.79 -23.38 5.20
CA SER A 391 -2.19 -23.82 5.38
C SER A 391 -2.28 -25.24 5.91
N GLU A 392 -1.46 -26.17 5.39
CA GLU A 392 -1.36 -27.52 5.93
C GLU A 392 -0.86 -27.53 7.39
N ALA A 393 0.14 -26.70 7.70
CA ALA A 393 0.68 -26.60 9.05
C ALA A 393 -0.34 -26.02 10.05
N LEU A 394 -1.17 -25.08 9.63
CA LEU A 394 -2.25 -24.52 10.45
C LEU A 394 -3.35 -25.56 10.73
N ALA A 395 -3.74 -26.36 9.73
CA ALA A 395 -4.70 -27.45 9.91
C ALA A 395 -4.15 -28.52 10.87
N ALA A 396 -2.87 -28.88 10.73
CA ALA A 396 -2.20 -29.81 11.63
C ALA A 396 -2.07 -29.24 13.05
N LEU A 397 -1.85 -27.92 13.20
CA LEU A 397 -1.81 -27.23 14.48
C LEU A 397 -3.15 -27.32 15.20
N GLU A 398 -4.25 -26.99 14.52
CA GLU A 398 -5.60 -27.04 15.10
C GLU A 398 -5.96 -28.44 15.60
N SER A 399 -5.79 -29.44 14.74
CA SER A 399 -6.06 -30.85 15.12
C SER A 399 -5.12 -31.37 16.21
N GLY A 400 -3.82 -31.05 16.11
CA GLY A 400 -2.82 -31.50 17.08
C GLY A 400 -3.05 -30.96 18.49
N ILE A 401 -3.48 -29.71 18.63
CA ILE A 401 -3.83 -29.14 19.95
C ILE A 401 -4.94 -29.92 20.60
N VAL A 402 -6.01 -30.22 19.86
CA VAL A 402 -7.19 -30.92 20.38
C VAL A 402 -6.89 -32.39 20.65
N ASP A 403 -6.35 -33.09 19.66
CA ASP A 403 -6.18 -34.57 19.72
C ASP A 403 -5.12 -35.01 20.72
N GLN A 404 -4.07 -34.23 20.92
CA GLN A 404 -2.96 -34.53 21.83
C GLN A 404 -3.09 -33.87 23.21
N GLY A 405 -4.10 -33.00 23.38
CA GLY A 405 -4.31 -32.21 24.59
C GLY A 405 -3.12 -31.34 24.93
N LEU A 406 -2.57 -30.63 23.93
CA LEU A 406 -1.39 -29.80 24.11
C LEU A 406 -1.74 -28.56 24.94
N ASN A 407 -0.81 -28.17 25.81
CA ASN A 407 -0.91 -26.92 26.61
C ASN A 407 0.21 -25.93 26.33
N ARG A 408 1.14 -26.26 25.46
CA ARG A 408 2.19 -25.40 24.89
C ARG A 408 2.43 -25.79 23.45
N VAL A 409 2.73 -24.79 22.63
CA VAL A 409 3.02 -24.99 21.20
C VAL A 409 4.31 -24.29 20.83
N VAL A 410 5.10 -24.93 19.97
CA VAL A 410 6.18 -24.31 19.19
C VAL A 410 5.79 -24.42 17.71
N PHE A 411 5.62 -23.29 17.03
CA PHE A 411 5.36 -23.27 15.59
C PHE A 411 6.59 -22.71 14.89
N ALA A 412 7.20 -23.51 14.01
CA ALA A 412 8.46 -23.21 13.37
C ALA A 412 8.33 -23.24 11.84
N GLY A 413 8.76 -22.16 11.19
CA GLY A 413 8.68 -22.04 9.75
C GLY A 413 8.92 -20.61 9.26
N CYS A 414 7.87 -19.96 8.79
CA CYS A 414 7.92 -18.61 8.27
C CYS A 414 8.12 -17.54 9.36
N SER A 415 8.33 -16.28 8.90
CA SER A 415 8.50 -15.14 9.80
C SER A 415 7.28 -14.95 10.71
N PRO A 416 7.46 -14.88 12.04
CA PRO A 416 6.38 -14.53 12.96
C PRO A 416 5.70 -13.22 12.61
N ARG A 417 6.44 -12.23 12.12
CA ARG A 417 5.92 -10.92 11.72
C ARG A 417 4.77 -10.98 10.71
N GLU A 418 4.73 -12.06 9.92
CA GLU A 418 3.73 -12.22 8.84
C GLU A 418 2.56 -13.13 9.24
N TYR A 419 2.80 -14.07 10.14
CA TYR A 419 1.86 -15.15 10.42
C TYR A 419 1.44 -15.25 11.89
N GLU A 420 1.99 -14.43 12.78
CA GLU A 420 1.70 -14.47 14.22
C GLU A 420 0.20 -14.42 14.52
N ASP A 421 -0.51 -13.45 13.94
CA ASP A 421 -1.94 -13.28 14.18
C ASP A 421 -2.76 -14.49 13.72
N ILE A 422 -2.42 -15.04 12.56
CA ILE A 422 -3.10 -16.22 11.99
C ILE A 422 -2.87 -17.45 12.87
N ILE A 423 -1.62 -17.69 13.30
CA ILE A 423 -1.25 -18.81 14.15
C ILE A 423 -1.92 -18.71 15.53
N ARG A 424 -1.89 -17.50 16.13
CA ARG A 424 -2.57 -17.24 17.40
C ARG A 424 -4.07 -17.43 17.30
N GLU A 425 -4.68 -17.05 16.18
CA GLU A 425 -6.10 -17.27 15.94
C GLU A 425 -6.45 -18.77 15.85
N VAL A 426 -5.65 -19.56 15.15
CA VAL A 426 -5.83 -21.03 15.09
C VAL A 426 -5.69 -21.65 16.47
N CYS A 427 -4.68 -21.25 17.26
CA CYS A 427 -4.56 -21.71 18.64
C CYS A 427 -5.81 -21.37 19.47
N ALA A 428 -6.33 -20.15 19.32
CA ALA A 428 -7.53 -19.70 20.00
C ALA A 428 -8.79 -20.47 19.59
N LYS A 429 -8.94 -20.79 18.31
CA LYS A 429 -10.02 -21.64 17.79
C LYS A 429 -9.95 -23.06 18.36
N ALA A 430 -8.74 -23.61 18.47
CA ALA A 430 -8.50 -24.91 19.10
C ALA A 430 -8.68 -24.90 20.64
N GLY A 431 -9.02 -23.76 21.22
CA GLY A 431 -9.22 -23.61 22.66
C GLY A 431 -7.95 -23.39 23.49
N LEU A 432 -6.77 -23.23 22.86
CA LEU A 432 -5.54 -22.90 23.55
C LEU A 432 -5.41 -21.39 23.68
N ASN A 433 -4.98 -20.89 24.88
CA ASN A 433 -4.67 -19.46 25.02
C ASN A 433 -3.61 -19.06 23.98
N PRO A 434 -3.86 -18.03 23.15
CA PRO A 434 -3.00 -17.66 22.01
C PRO A 434 -1.58 -17.23 22.37
N TYR A 435 -1.31 -17.00 23.68
CA TYR A 435 0.02 -16.64 24.19
C TYR A 435 0.79 -17.84 24.78
N LEU A 436 0.27 -19.04 24.63
CA LEU A 436 0.96 -20.30 24.95
C LEU A 436 1.65 -20.90 23.71
N VAL A 437 1.89 -20.09 22.68
CA VAL A 437 2.63 -20.43 21.48
C VAL A 437 3.94 -19.67 21.39
N GLU A 438 5.02 -20.37 21.09
CA GLU A 438 6.32 -19.84 20.71
C GLU A 438 6.49 -19.94 19.20
N LEU A 439 6.88 -18.84 18.58
CA LEU A 439 7.02 -18.72 17.12
C LEU A 439 8.50 -18.69 16.74
N VAL A 440 8.89 -19.56 15.82
CA VAL A 440 10.27 -19.76 15.39
C VAL A 440 10.42 -19.47 13.89
N ASN A 441 11.27 -18.53 13.54
CA ASN A 441 11.58 -18.23 12.15
C ASN A 441 12.73 -19.12 11.64
N LEU A 442 12.39 -20.32 11.17
CA LEU A 442 13.38 -21.24 10.58
C LEU A 442 13.76 -20.83 9.15
N ARG A 443 12.84 -20.23 8.39
CA ARG A 443 13.10 -19.86 7.00
C ARG A 443 14.15 -18.76 6.89
N GLU A 444 13.88 -17.60 7.49
CA GLU A 444 14.69 -16.39 7.30
C GLU A 444 15.91 -16.34 8.21
N GLN A 445 15.81 -16.89 9.43
CA GLN A 445 16.87 -16.84 10.43
C GLN A 445 17.73 -18.09 10.47
N CYS A 446 17.37 -19.16 9.75
CA CYS A 446 18.14 -20.40 9.68
C CYS A 446 18.40 -20.83 8.24
N ALA A 447 17.38 -21.29 7.50
CA ALA A 447 17.52 -21.88 6.17
C ALA A 447 18.17 -20.93 5.13
N TRP A 448 17.91 -19.62 5.20
CA TRP A 448 18.47 -18.62 4.30
C TRP A 448 19.84 -18.07 4.74
N VAL A 449 20.29 -18.42 5.95
CA VAL A 449 21.54 -17.86 6.54
C VAL A 449 22.64 -18.90 6.58
N PHE A 450 22.29 -20.16 6.88
CA PHE A 450 23.23 -21.26 7.05
C PHE A 450 23.15 -22.23 5.87
N ASP A 451 24.33 -22.76 5.47
CA ASP A 451 24.42 -23.81 4.47
C ASP A 451 24.52 -25.21 5.12
N LYS A 452 25.75 -25.71 5.30
CA LYS A 452 26.02 -27.07 5.80
C LYS A 452 25.62 -27.29 7.26
N GLU A 453 25.58 -26.21 8.02
CA GLU A 453 25.29 -26.24 9.47
C GLU A 453 23.80 -25.96 9.76
N ALA A 454 22.99 -25.72 8.72
CA ALA A 454 21.59 -25.34 8.86
C ALA A 454 20.76 -26.32 9.69
N THR A 455 21.00 -27.64 9.54
CA THR A 455 20.26 -28.68 10.29
C THR A 455 20.58 -28.65 11.79
N ASP A 456 21.83 -28.44 12.17
CA ASP A 456 22.22 -28.32 13.58
C ASP A 456 21.72 -27.01 14.18
N ALA A 457 21.85 -25.88 13.44
CA ALA A 457 21.33 -24.59 13.85
C ALA A 457 19.81 -24.63 14.04
N ALA A 458 19.07 -25.27 13.14
CA ALA A 458 17.62 -25.44 13.26
C ALA A 458 17.22 -26.21 14.53
N PHE A 459 17.95 -27.29 14.86
CA PHE A 459 17.72 -28.03 16.09
C PHE A 459 17.99 -27.17 17.33
N ASP A 460 19.09 -26.41 17.36
CA ASP A 460 19.45 -25.57 18.51
C ASP A 460 18.40 -24.46 18.72
N ILE A 461 17.94 -23.83 17.64
CA ILE A 461 16.87 -22.83 17.69
C ILE A 461 15.58 -23.44 18.25
N LEU A 462 15.19 -24.63 17.77
CA LEU A 462 13.99 -25.32 18.24
C LEU A 462 14.11 -25.79 19.69
N ARG A 463 15.29 -26.27 20.13
CA ARG A 463 15.56 -26.64 21.52
C ARG A 463 15.36 -25.44 22.44
N MET A 464 15.94 -24.28 22.10
CA MET A 464 15.76 -23.04 22.83
C MET A 464 14.28 -22.61 22.89
N ALA A 465 13.55 -22.72 21.77
CA ALA A 465 12.14 -22.40 21.71
C ALA A 465 11.27 -23.33 22.55
N VAL A 466 11.56 -24.62 22.60
CA VAL A 466 10.88 -25.58 23.45
C VAL A 466 11.08 -25.22 24.93
N GLU A 467 12.31 -24.87 25.32
CA GLU A 467 12.58 -24.51 26.74
C GLU A 467 11.86 -23.19 27.12
N ARG A 468 11.79 -22.22 26.22
CA ARG A 468 11.01 -21.01 26.45
C ARG A 468 9.51 -21.31 26.49
N ALA A 469 8.99 -22.14 25.59
CA ALA A 469 7.59 -22.50 25.54
C ALA A 469 7.09 -23.11 26.86
N LYS A 470 7.92 -23.91 27.54
CA LYS A 470 7.61 -24.45 28.89
C LYS A 470 7.37 -23.37 29.94
N GLN A 471 8.00 -22.20 29.80
CA GLN A 471 7.89 -21.07 30.73
C GLN A 471 6.77 -20.09 30.37
N LEU A 472 6.07 -20.30 29.25
CA LEU A 472 4.96 -19.43 28.86
C LEU A 472 3.80 -19.58 29.85
N GLU A 473 3.18 -18.46 30.14
CA GLU A 473 2.00 -18.34 30.99
C GLU A 473 0.80 -17.86 30.16
N PRO A 474 -0.42 -18.32 30.47
CA PRO A 474 -1.59 -17.80 29.78
C PRO A 474 -1.76 -16.32 30.11
N ILE A 475 -2.01 -15.52 29.09
CA ILE A 475 -2.27 -14.09 29.24
C ILE A 475 -3.75 -13.86 28.98
N PRO A 476 -4.49 -13.24 29.91
CA PRO A 476 -5.87 -12.87 29.67
C PRO A 476 -5.94 -11.79 28.58
N VAL A 477 -6.86 -12.00 27.64
CA VAL A 477 -7.16 -11.03 26.59
C VAL A 477 -8.36 -10.23 27.04
N GLU A 478 -8.16 -8.94 27.28
CA GLU A 478 -9.23 -8.01 27.66
C GLU A 478 -9.90 -7.47 26.40
N ARG A 479 -11.21 -7.30 26.45
CA ARG A 479 -12.05 -6.80 25.36
C ARG A 479 -12.69 -5.49 25.71
N TYR A 480 -12.77 -4.58 24.74
CA TYR A 480 -13.47 -3.32 24.88
C TYR A 480 -14.38 -3.06 23.66
N PRO A 481 -15.54 -2.41 23.88
CA PRO A 481 -16.50 -2.20 22.81
C PRO A 481 -15.98 -1.22 21.76
N VAL A 482 -16.35 -1.45 20.50
CA VAL A 482 -16.06 -0.53 19.40
C VAL A 482 -17.13 0.56 19.33
N ILE A 483 -16.70 1.81 19.36
CA ILE A 483 -17.57 2.98 19.17
C ILE A 483 -17.91 3.09 17.67
N LYS A 484 -19.20 2.93 17.33
CA LYS A 484 -19.70 2.84 15.96
C LYS A 484 -19.80 4.21 15.26
N LYS A 485 -18.78 5.04 15.41
CA LYS A 485 -18.70 6.39 14.85
C LYS A 485 -17.33 6.62 14.25
N ALA A 486 -17.23 7.45 13.23
CA ALA A 486 -15.96 7.83 12.61
C ALA A 486 -15.71 9.34 12.74
N LEU A 487 -14.43 9.72 12.82
CA LEU A 487 -13.95 11.08 12.63
C LEU A 487 -13.33 11.20 11.23
N VAL A 488 -13.72 12.19 10.46
CA VAL A 488 -13.11 12.53 9.17
C VAL A 488 -12.54 13.94 9.26
N ILE A 489 -11.24 14.09 9.03
CA ILE A 489 -10.52 15.36 9.13
C ILE A 489 -10.23 15.91 7.73
N GLY A 490 -10.88 17.03 7.38
CA GLY A 490 -10.81 17.70 6.09
C GLY A 490 -12.07 17.55 5.26
N GLY A 491 -12.71 18.68 4.94
CA GLY A 491 -13.96 18.77 4.17
C GLY A 491 -13.75 18.93 2.65
N GLY A 492 -12.60 18.48 2.12
CA GLY A 492 -12.36 18.37 0.68
C GLY A 492 -13.08 17.17 0.06
N ILE A 493 -12.89 16.96 -1.26
CA ILE A 493 -13.58 15.88 -2.00
C ILE A 493 -13.33 14.50 -1.37
N SER A 494 -12.08 14.21 -0.95
CA SER A 494 -11.75 12.92 -0.32
C SER A 494 -12.44 12.74 1.02
N GLY A 495 -12.46 13.78 1.87
CA GLY A 495 -13.14 13.69 3.16
C GLY A 495 -14.66 13.61 3.04
N MET A 496 -15.26 14.38 2.12
CA MET A 496 -16.71 14.30 1.85
C MET A 496 -17.09 12.93 1.30
N ASN A 497 -16.32 12.34 0.38
CA ASN A 497 -16.58 11.01 -0.15
C ASN A 497 -16.43 9.93 0.92
N ALA A 498 -15.36 9.99 1.75
CA ALA A 498 -15.18 9.05 2.84
C ALA A 498 -16.32 9.14 3.88
N ALA A 499 -16.75 10.38 4.22
CA ALA A 499 -17.85 10.60 5.16
C ALA A 499 -19.18 10.03 4.63
N LEU A 500 -19.47 10.24 3.34
CA LEU A 500 -20.66 9.67 2.69
C LEU A 500 -20.61 8.14 2.67
N ASP A 501 -19.50 7.56 2.26
CA ASP A 501 -19.35 6.11 2.17
C ASP A 501 -19.50 5.42 3.54
N ILE A 502 -18.95 6.01 4.60
CA ILE A 502 -19.09 5.51 5.98
C ILE A 502 -20.55 5.68 6.46
N ALA A 503 -21.18 6.84 6.16
CA ALA A 503 -22.56 7.09 6.53
C ALA A 503 -23.55 6.17 5.79
N ASP A 504 -23.32 5.93 4.50
CA ASP A 504 -24.10 5.01 3.67
C ASP A 504 -23.95 3.55 4.17
N ALA A 505 -22.79 3.19 4.77
CA ALA A 505 -22.59 1.92 5.47
C ALA A 505 -23.31 1.84 6.83
N GLY A 506 -23.98 2.91 7.27
CA GLY A 506 -24.84 2.94 8.45
C GLY A 506 -24.19 3.49 9.72
N TYR A 507 -22.97 4.04 9.66
CA TYR A 507 -22.26 4.58 10.81
C TYR A 507 -22.41 6.11 10.91
N GLU A 508 -22.35 6.65 12.13
CA GLU A 508 -22.31 8.09 12.35
C GLU A 508 -20.91 8.66 12.05
N VAL A 509 -20.86 9.87 11.48
CA VAL A 509 -19.61 10.53 11.07
C VAL A 509 -19.54 11.95 11.63
N TYR A 510 -18.42 12.29 12.21
CA TYR A 510 -18.00 13.65 12.49
C TYR A 510 -17.06 14.13 11.38
N LEU A 511 -17.50 15.12 10.58
CA LEU A 511 -16.68 15.73 9.54
C LEU A 511 -16.19 17.10 10.02
N VAL A 512 -14.87 17.24 10.19
CA VAL A 512 -14.22 18.46 10.68
C VAL A 512 -13.52 19.17 9.54
N GLU A 513 -13.90 20.44 9.30
CA GLU A 513 -13.29 21.31 8.29
C GLU A 513 -12.82 22.62 8.95
N LYS A 514 -11.55 22.95 8.77
CA LYS A 514 -10.94 24.17 9.31
C LYS A 514 -11.43 25.47 8.64
N GLY A 515 -11.85 25.36 7.38
CA GLY A 515 -12.41 26.47 6.62
C GLY A 515 -13.90 26.68 6.90
N ALA A 516 -14.39 27.85 6.46
CA ALA A 516 -15.81 28.21 6.55
C ALA A 516 -16.69 27.36 5.61
N GLU A 517 -16.12 26.76 4.59
CA GLU A 517 -16.85 26.08 3.52
C GLU A 517 -16.21 24.73 3.16
N LEU A 518 -17.05 23.74 2.85
CA LEU A 518 -16.62 22.46 2.32
C LEU A 518 -16.13 22.58 0.87
N GLY A 519 -15.29 21.64 0.41
CA GLY A 519 -14.89 21.53 -0.99
C GLY A 519 -13.38 21.56 -1.22
N GLY A 520 -12.61 22.13 -0.29
CA GLY A 520 -11.14 22.16 -0.38
C GLY A 520 -10.63 22.68 -1.73
N GLY A 521 -9.59 22.06 -2.28
CA GLY A 521 -8.96 22.48 -3.54
C GLY A 521 -9.86 22.42 -4.78
N LEU A 522 -10.97 21.67 -4.76
CA LEU A 522 -11.88 21.56 -5.89
C LEU A 522 -12.65 22.86 -6.16
N ARG A 523 -12.81 23.73 -5.14
CA ARG A 523 -13.39 25.06 -5.30
C ARG A 523 -12.63 25.97 -6.27
N ASP A 524 -11.32 25.73 -6.35
CA ASP A 524 -10.42 26.54 -7.16
C ASP A 524 -10.23 26.00 -8.58
N MET A 525 -10.89 24.88 -8.88
CA MET A 525 -10.84 24.24 -10.19
C MET A 525 -12.08 24.62 -11.02
N GLY A 526 -11.87 24.77 -12.31
CA GLY A 526 -12.95 25.00 -13.28
C GLY A 526 -13.50 23.68 -13.81
N GLU A 527 -13.22 23.40 -15.06
CA GLU A 527 -13.50 22.12 -15.70
C GLU A 527 -12.30 21.19 -15.54
N LEU A 528 -12.56 20.00 -15.02
CA LEU A 528 -11.56 18.95 -14.80
C LEU A 528 -11.19 18.24 -16.11
N PRO A 529 -10.03 17.58 -16.20
CA PRO A 529 -9.72 16.71 -17.31
C PRO A 529 -10.85 15.70 -17.55
N GLY A 530 -11.23 15.48 -18.82
CA GLY A 530 -12.40 14.66 -19.18
C GLY A 530 -13.75 15.41 -19.23
N GLY A 531 -13.76 16.75 -19.11
CA GLY A 531 -14.95 17.58 -19.31
C GLY A 531 -15.92 17.64 -18.14
N VAL A 532 -15.50 17.22 -16.95
CA VAL A 532 -16.34 17.24 -15.74
C VAL A 532 -16.29 18.63 -15.09
N SER A 533 -17.45 19.24 -14.85
CA SER A 533 -17.55 20.52 -14.13
C SER A 533 -17.24 20.30 -12.63
N ALA A 534 -16.14 20.93 -12.16
CA ALA A 534 -15.75 20.86 -10.75
C ALA A 534 -16.83 21.46 -9.83
N SER A 535 -17.46 22.55 -10.25
CA SER A 535 -18.50 23.24 -9.46
C SER A 535 -19.78 22.40 -9.33
N GLU A 536 -20.22 21.71 -10.40
CA GLU A 536 -21.41 20.85 -10.36
C GLU A 536 -21.16 19.62 -9.51
N LEU A 537 -19.99 18.97 -9.69
CA LEU A 537 -19.59 17.83 -8.88
C LEU A 537 -19.54 18.21 -7.39
N LEU A 538 -18.89 19.32 -7.07
CA LEU A 538 -18.76 19.81 -5.70
C LEU A 538 -20.12 20.11 -5.07
N LYS A 539 -21.02 20.79 -5.81
CA LYS A 539 -22.36 21.08 -5.35
C LYS A 539 -23.11 19.79 -4.95
N GLY A 540 -23.05 18.76 -5.80
CA GLY A 540 -23.69 17.47 -5.52
C GLY A 540 -23.13 16.79 -4.26
N TYR A 541 -21.82 16.85 -4.03
CA TYR A 541 -21.20 16.31 -2.81
C TYR A 541 -21.61 17.09 -1.56
N ILE A 542 -21.59 18.43 -1.60
CA ILE A 542 -22.01 19.28 -0.46
C ILE A 542 -23.48 19.04 -0.11
N GLU A 543 -24.38 19.02 -1.08
CA GLU A 543 -25.81 18.76 -0.87
C GLU A 543 -26.05 17.39 -0.20
N ARG A 544 -25.34 16.35 -0.65
CA ARG A 544 -25.43 15.01 -0.04
C ARG A 544 -24.90 14.98 1.38
N VAL A 545 -23.76 15.60 1.66
CA VAL A 545 -23.15 15.65 3.00
C VAL A 545 -24.03 16.43 3.97
N GLU A 546 -24.52 17.61 3.58
CA GLU A 546 -25.33 18.49 4.46
C GLU A 546 -26.74 17.94 4.70
N SER A 547 -27.26 17.12 3.78
CA SER A 547 -28.59 16.47 3.95
C SER A 547 -28.54 15.12 4.64
N ASN A 548 -27.36 14.55 4.90
CA ASN A 548 -27.23 13.22 5.52
C ASN A 548 -27.29 13.33 7.05
N GLU A 549 -28.35 12.78 7.65
CA GLU A 549 -28.57 12.82 9.12
C GLU A 549 -27.50 12.11 9.95
N ARG A 550 -26.68 11.23 9.34
CA ARG A 550 -25.58 10.54 10.01
C ARG A 550 -24.27 11.33 9.99
N ILE A 551 -24.21 12.45 9.25
CA ILE A 551 -22.98 13.26 9.14
C ILE A 551 -23.17 14.56 9.92
N LYS A 552 -22.41 14.72 11.01
CA LYS A 552 -22.32 15.98 11.74
C LYS A 552 -21.12 16.77 11.26
N VAL A 553 -21.36 17.89 10.58
CA VAL A 553 -20.33 18.76 10.00
C VAL A 553 -19.94 19.87 10.97
N TYR A 554 -18.63 20.01 11.23
CA TYR A 554 -18.04 21.13 11.97
C TYR A 554 -17.22 21.96 11.01
N LYS A 555 -17.62 23.20 10.76
CA LYS A 555 -16.93 24.20 9.95
C LYS A 555 -16.21 25.22 10.84
N ASN A 556 -15.16 25.88 10.37
CA ASN A 556 -14.29 26.77 11.15
C ASN A 556 -13.82 26.09 12.44
N ALA A 557 -13.53 24.78 12.39
CA ALA A 557 -13.22 23.97 13.54
C ALA A 557 -12.03 23.04 13.29
N ARG A 558 -11.37 22.65 14.34
CA ARG A 558 -10.27 21.70 14.32
C ARG A 558 -10.37 20.76 15.51
N GLU A 559 -9.76 19.62 15.37
CA GLU A 559 -9.57 18.62 16.40
C GLU A 559 -8.36 18.96 17.27
N GLU A 560 -8.49 18.77 18.58
CA GLU A 560 -7.42 18.89 19.58
C GLU A 560 -7.47 17.69 20.53
N ASP A 561 -6.33 17.41 21.16
CA ASP A 561 -6.20 16.46 22.26
C ASP A 561 -6.77 15.07 21.97
N ILE A 562 -6.36 14.49 20.83
CA ILE A 562 -6.79 13.13 20.44
C ILE A 562 -6.08 12.10 21.32
N ARG A 563 -6.87 11.22 21.95
CA ARG A 563 -6.41 10.14 22.83
C ARG A 563 -7.17 8.85 22.55
N GLY A 564 -6.64 7.74 23.04
CA GLY A 564 -7.28 6.44 22.92
C GLY A 564 -6.58 5.53 21.92
N ARG A 565 -7.32 4.55 21.40
CA ARG A 565 -6.83 3.47 20.53
C ARG A 565 -7.90 3.08 19.50
N ALA A 566 -7.53 2.25 18.53
CA ALA A 566 -8.46 1.71 17.53
C ALA A 566 -9.76 1.22 18.18
N GLY A 567 -10.90 1.59 17.65
CA GLY A 567 -12.21 1.27 18.21
C GLY A 567 -12.69 2.17 19.35
N SER A 568 -11.79 2.94 20.00
CA SER A 568 -12.15 3.77 21.17
C SER A 568 -11.23 4.99 21.28
N PHE A 569 -11.43 5.96 20.43
CA PHE A 569 -10.76 7.26 20.45
C PHE A 569 -11.64 8.35 21.06
N ARG A 570 -11.02 9.40 21.59
CA ARG A 570 -11.64 10.66 22.01
C ARG A 570 -10.89 11.83 21.43
N ALA A 571 -11.62 12.89 21.08
CA ALA A 571 -11.04 14.15 20.65
C ALA A 571 -11.89 15.32 21.12
N ARG A 572 -11.26 16.48 21.32
CA ARG A 572 -11.95 17.75 21.54
C ARG A 572 -12.01 18.51 20.21
N ILE A 573 -13.22 18.89 19.81
CA ILE A 573 -13.44 19.71 18.62
C ILE A 573 -13.59 21.16 19.08
N VAL A 574 -12.69 22.02 18.59
CA VAL A 574 -12.64 23.44 18.97
C VAL A 574 -12.77 24.31 17.72
N GLY A 575 -13.64 25.30 17.77
CA GLY A 575 -13.89 26.21 16.67
C GLY A 575 -14.79 27.37 17.02
N GLU A 576 -15.28 28.10 16.02
CA GLU A 576 -16.18 29.22 16.20
C GLU A 576 -17.53 28.74 16.75
N GLY A 577 -17.76 28.98 18.05
CA GLY A 577 -19.00 28.53 18.75
C GLY A 577 -19.06 27.03 19.05
N VAL A 578 -17.95 26.33 18.90
CA VAL A 578 -17.84 24.87 19.18
C VAL A 578 -16.70 24.62 20.15
N ASP A 579 -17.00 23.88 21.20
CA ASP A 579 -16.06 23.29 22.15
C ASP A 579 -16.72 22.01 22.70
N GLU A 580 -16.47 20.88 22.05
CA GLU A 580 -17.17 19.63 22.28
C GLU A 580 -16.20 18.46 22.33
N GLU A 581 -16.35 17.58 23.31
CA GLU A 581 -15.62 16.30 23.33
C GLU A 581 -16.44 15.24 22.58
N ILE A 582 -15.79 14.52 21.64
CA ILE A 582 -16.41 13.48 20.84
C ILE A 582 -15.69 12.14 21.03
N GLU A 583 -16.45 11.05 20.88
CA GLU A 583 -15.93 9.69 20.90
C GLU A 583 -16.15 9.02 19.54
N PHE A 584 -15.15 8.26 19.06
CA PHE A 584 -15.19 7.58 17.75
C PHE A 584 -14.32 6.34 17.74
N GLY A 585 -14.63 5.39 16.85
CA GLY A 585 -13.88 4.14 16.71
C GLY A 585 -12.81 4.17 15.61
N ALA A 586 -12.99 4.99 14.58
CA ALA A 586 -12.08 5.09 13.44
C ALA A 586 -11.87 6.55 13.01
N CYS A 587 -10.69 6.86 12.47
CA CYS A 587 -10.37 8.20 11.96
C CYS A 587 -9.89 8.13 10.51
N VAL A 588 -10.35 9.05 9.66
CA VAL A 588 -9.85 9.25 8.29
C VAL A 588 -9.25 10.64 8.16
N ILE A 589 -7.97 10.72 7.82
CA ILE A 589 -7.25 11.97 7.57
C ILE A 589 -7.29 12.28 6.06
N ALA A 590 -7.94 13.36 5.69
CA ALA A 590 -8.17 13.81 4.31
C ALA A 590 -7.84 15.31 4.14
N THR A 591 -6.74 15.76 4.73
CA THR A 591 -6.30 17.17 4.78
C THR A 591 -5.95 17.76 3.41
N GLY A 592 -5.74 16.90 2.41
CA GLY A 592 -5.41 17.31 1.05
C GLY A 592 -4.02 17.91 0.90
N ALA A 593 -3.83 18.69 -0.16
CA ALA A 593 -2.62 19.43 -0.48
C ALA A 593 -2.97 20.83 -1.03
N LYS A 594 -2.00 21.73 -1.03
CA LYS A 594 -2.13 23.10 -1.55
C LYS A 594 -1.28 23.30 -2.80
N GLU A 595 -1.66 24.22 -3.65
CA GLU A 595 -0.80 24.70 -4.74
C GLU A 595 0.36 25.51 -4.15
N PHE A 596 1.58 25.28 -4.64
CA PHE A 596 2.74 26.10 -4.28
C PHE A 596 2.57 27.53 -4.80
N VAL A 597 2.91 28.53 -3.98
CA VAL A 597 2.86 29.94 -4.40
C VAL A 597 4.25 30.39 -4.84
N PRO A 598 4.48 30.68 -6.14
CA PRO A 598 5.82 30.90 -6.70
C PRO A 598 6.31 32.36 -6.58
N GLU A 599 6.23 32.98 -5.40
CA GLU A 599 6.55 34.42 -5.18
C GLU A 599 7.95 34.84 -5.65
N ARG A 600 8.90 33.92 -5.77
CA ARG A 600 10.29 34.20 -6.17
C ARG A 600 10.65 33.71 -7.57
N TYR A 601 9.65 33.22 -8.32
CA TYR A 601 9.87 32.63 -9.62
C TYR A 601 9.24 33.47 -10.74
N TYR A 602 10.00 33.70 -11.79
CA TYR A 602 9.53 34.28 -13.05
C TYR A 602 8.71 35.58 -12.91
N GLU A 603 9.10 36.46 -11.98
CA GLU A 603 8.40 37.76 -11.72
C GLU A 603 6.91 37.58 -11.33
N TYR A 604 6.51 36.41 -10.82
CA TYR A 604 5.15 36.18 -10.32
C TYR A 604 4.74 37.24 -9.28
N GLY A 605 3.52 37.76 -9.40
CA GLY A 605 2.99 38.82 -8.55
C GLY A 605 3.42 40.24 -8.95
N SER A 606 4.53 40.40 -9.71
CA SER A 606 4.99 41.72 -10.24
C SER A 606 4.63 41.93 -11.70
N ASP A 607 4.75 40.87 -12.54
CA ASP A 607 4.26 40.91 -13.92
C ASP A 607 2.86 40.27 -14.01
N LYS A 608 1.86 41.04 -14.43
CA LYS A 608 0.47 40.58 -14.58
C LYS A 608 0.27 39.51 -15.66
N LYS A 609 1.25 39.30 -16.51
CA LYS A 609 1.22 38.23 -17.54
C LYS A 609 1.54 36.87 -16.96
N VAL A 610 2.12 36.81 -15.77
CA VAL A 610 2.55 35.58 -15.10
C VAL A 610 1.50 35.17 -14.09
N GLN A 611 0.92 33.97 -14.29
CA GLN A 611 -0.14 33.42 -13.47
C GLN A 611 0.18 31.96 -13.14
N THR A 612 -0.35 31.41 -12.03
CA THR A 612 -0.35 29.96 -11.82
C THR A 612 -1.40 29.30 -12.71
N LEU A 613 -1.32 27.97 -12.82
CA LEU A 613 -2.27 27.19 -13.62
C LEU A 613 -3.72 27.34 -13.12
N ARG A 614 -3.92 27.43 -11.81
CA ARG A 614 -5.25 27.62 -11.20
C ARG A 614 -5.78 29.06 -11.37
N GLU A 615 -4.93 30.06 -11.29
CA GLU A 615 -5.31 31.45 -11.60
C GLU A 615 -5.71 31.60 -13.06
N PHE A 616 -4.94 30.97 -13.96
CA PHE A 616 -5.26 30.88 -15.38
C PHE A 616 -6.62 30.25 -15.61
N ALA A 617 -6.88 29.08 -15.01
CA ALA A 617 -8.16 28.37 -15.15
C ALA A 617 -9.36 29.20 -14.69
N LYS A 618 -9.20 30.06 -13.68
CA LYS A 618 -10.24 31.00 -13.20
C LYS A 618 -10.41 32.21 -14.13
N SER A 619 -9.33 32.72 -14.71
CA SER A 619 -9.34 33.96 -15.51
C SER A 619 -9.88 33.74 -16.93
N VAL A 620 -9.66 32.57 -17.51
CA VAL A 620 -10.00 32.27 -18.92
C VAL A 620 -11.38 31.65 -19.04
N LYS A 621 -12.39 32.49 -19.14
CA LYS A 621 -13.77 32.11 -19.52
C LYS A 621 -13.91 32.03 -21.08
N GLY A 622 -13.08 31.18 -21.73
CA GLY A 622 -13.28 30.85 -23.14
C GLY A 622 -12.59 31.70 -24.20
N LYS A 623 -11.84 32.78 -23.88
CA LYS A 623 -10.98 33.48 -24.81
C LYS A 623 -9.65 33.83 -24.18
N VAL A 624 -8.58 33.38 -24.81
CA VAL A 624 -7.21 33.81 -24.48
C VAL A 624 -6.93 35.05 -25.33
N GLU A 625 -6.67 36.18 -24.67
CA GLU A 625 -6.16 37.38 -25.32
C GLU A 625 -4.64 37.25 -25.49
N GLY A 626 -4.15 37.40 -26.72
CA GLY A 626 -2.75 37.27 -27.06
C GLY A 626 -2.49 36.24 -28.15
N LYS A 627 -1.28 36.27 -28.71
CA LYS A 627 -0.86 35.36 -29.77
C LYS A 627 0.08 34.26 -29.28
N THR A 628 0.80 34.50 -28.16
CA THR A 628 1.82 33.59 -27.64
C THR A 628 1.59 33.30 -26.17
N VAL A 629 1.33 32.04 -25.85
CA VAL A 629 1.17 31.55 -24.48
C VAL A 629 2.29 30.59 -24.17
N VAL A 630 2.95 30.77 -23.03
CA VAL A 630 3.94 29.84 -22.51
C VAL A 630 3.38 29.12 -21.29
N ILE A 631 3.38 27.79 -21.29
CA ILE A 631 3.11 26.96 -20.12
C ILE A 631 4.44 26.38 -19.65
N LEU A 632 4.86 26.76 -18.46
CA LEU A 632 6.13 26.33 -17.88
C LEU A 632 5.87 25.33 -16.74
N GLN A 633 6.30 24.09 -16.93
CA GLN A 633 6.17 23.00 -15.96
C GLN A 633 7.39 22.93 -15.04
N ASP A 634 7.23 22.23 -13.92
CA ASP A 634 8.27 21.98 -12.91
C ASP A 634 8.82 23.27 -12.24
N VAL A 635 7.95 24.26 -11.99
CA VAL A 635 8.29 25.51 -11.31
C VAL A 635 8.11 25.34 -9.80
N GLY A 636 9.20 25.30 -9.05
CA GLY A 636 9.14 25.21 -7.60
C GLY A 636 10.42 24.68 -6.96
N PRO A 637 10.43 24.45 -5.65
CA PRO A 637 11.55 23.87 -4.92
C PRO A 637 11.88 22.45 -5.41
N GLU A 638 13.16 22.06 -5.35
CA GLU A 638 13.63 20.73 -5.76
C GLU A 638 13.30 19.63 -4.75
N ASP A 639 13.01 19.99 -3.51
CA ASP A 639 12.75 19.08 -2.40
C ASP A 639 11.29 18.64 -2.29
N VAL A 640 10.40 19.08 -3.17
CA VAL A 640 9.00 18.64 -3.24
C VAL A 640 8.82 17.52 -4.28
N TYR A 641 7.75 16.74 -4.12
CA TYR A 641 7.38 15.76 -5.15
C TYR A 641 6.87 16.46 -6.40
N SER A 642 7.29 15.98 -7.56
CA SER A 642 6.72 16.47 -8.81
C SER A 642 5.24 16.05 -8.92
N SER A 643 4.40 17.00 -9.29
CA SER A 643 2.97 16.77 -9.35
C SER A 643 2.54 16.19 -10.69
N LYS A 644 2.07 14.95 -10.70
CA LYS A 644 1.44 14.33 -11.88
C LYS A 644 0.14 15.05 -12.28
N THR A 645 -0.59 15.57 -11.30
CA THR A 645 -1.83 16.33 -11.51
C THR A 645 -1.54 17.57 -12.33
N THR A 646 -0.49 18.30 -11.95
CA THR A 646 -0.08 19.53 -12.64
C THR A 646 0.29 19.29 -14.11
N SER A 647 1.00 18.19 -14.43
CA SER A 647 1.29 17.82 -15.83
C SER A 647 0.02 17.62 -16.66
N ILE A 648 -0.95 16.86 -16.12
CA ILE A 648 -2.20 16.54 -16.83
C ILE A 648 -3.06 17.81 -16.97
N GLU A 649 -3.18 18.62 -15.92
CA GLU A 649 -3.92 19.87 -15.93
C GLU A 649 -3.29 20.89 -16.90
N ALA A 650 -1.95 20.97 -16.95
CA ALA A 650 -1.23 21.85 -17.86
C ALA A 650 -1.42 21.47 -19.33
N VAL A 651 -1.34 20.16 -19.66
CA VAL A 651 -1.62 19.67 -21.03
C VAL A 651 -3.10 19.89 -21.38
N SER A 652 -4.02 19.66 -20.44
CA SER A 652 -5.45 19.94 -20.64
C SER A 652 -5.71 21.44 -20.89
N ALA A 653 -5.01 22.33 -20.16
CA ALA A 653 -5.08 23.78 -20.39
C ALA A 653 -4.57 24.17 -21.79
N ALA A 654 -3.44 23.57 -22.23
CA ALA A 654 -2.90 23.80 -23.57
C ALA A 654 -3.91 23.39 -24.67
N LEU A 655 -4.59 22.24 -24.48
CA LEU A 655 -5.64 21.79 -25.39
C LEU A 655 -6.82 22.76 -25.45
N LYS A 656 -7.31 23.21 -24.29
CA LYS A 656 -8.42 24.19 -24.21
C LYS A 656 -8.08 25.51 -24.91
N ILE A 657 -6.82 25.96 -24.79
CA ILE A 657 -6.36 27.17 -25.51
C ILE A 657 -6.45 26.95 -27.02
N LYS A 658 -5.93 25.83 -27.52
CA LYS A 658 -5.93 25.47 -28.94
C LYS A 658 -7.35 25.25 -29.49
N ASP A 659 -8.25 24.67 -28.71
CA ASP A 659 -9.66 24.48 -29.09
C ASP A 659 -10.44 25.80 -29.17
N ALA A 660 -10.16 26.72 -28.26
CA ALA A 660 -10.79 28.05 -28.26
C ALA A 660 -10.24 28.96 -29.36
N ASN A 661 -8.95 28.84 -29.67
CA ASN A 661 -8.29 29.63 -30.69
C ASN A 661 -7.09 28.88 -31.29
N PRO A 662 -7.26 28.18 -32.44
CA PRO A 662 -6.20 27.43 -33.10
C PRO A 662 -4.98 28.26 -33.51
N ASP A 663 -5.13 29.57 -33.72
CA ASP A 663 -4.05 30.46 -34.17
C ASP A 663 -3.10 30.88 -33.05
N VAL A 664 -3.43 30.64 -31.79
CA VAL A 664 -2.53 30.93 -30.66
C VAL A 664 -1.35 29.99 -30.68
N GLU A 665 -0.14 30.51 -30.60
CA GLU A 665 1.07 29.75 -30.40
C GLU A 665 1.18 29.37 -28.95
N VAL A 666 1.19 28.05 -28.65
CA VAL A 666 1.32 27.51 -27.30
C VAL A 666 2.65 26.78 -27.19
N TYR A 667 3.54 27.30 -26.35
CA TYR A 667 4.81 26.73 -26.00
C TYR A 667 4.68 26.01 -24.66
N PHE A 668 4.95 24.70 -24.62
CA PHE A 668 4.91 23.89 -23.42
C PHE A 668 6.34 23.48 -23.03
N LEU A 669 6.88 24.12 -21.99
CA LEU A 669 8.25 23.90 -21.52
C LEU A 669 8.28 22.91 -20.37
N TYR A 670 9.13 21.85 -20.44
CA TYR A 670 9.08 20.74 -19.49
C TYR A 670 10.45 20.05 -19.32
N LYS A 671 10.63 19.35 -18.19
CA LYS A 671 11.70 18.37 -17.96
C LYS A 671 11.25 16.97 -18.36
N ASP A 672 10.13 16.50 -17.83
CA ASP A 672 9.44 15.26 -18.19
C ASP A 672 7.92 15.48 -18.22
N VAL A 673 7.23 15.01 -19.27
CA VAL A 673 5.76 15.07 -19.34
C VAL A 673 5.19 13.86 -18.61
N LYS A 674 4.44 14.11 -17.53
CA LYS A 674 3.92 13.06 -16.65
C LYS A 674 2.45 12.71 -16.91
N THR A 675 2.04 12.63 -18.18
CA THR A 675 0.73 12.11 -18.61
C THR A 675 0.77 10.58 -18.64
N TYR A 676 0.30 9.93 -17.58
CA TYR A 676 0.33 8.47 -17.42
C TYR A 676 -0.99 7.80 -17.82
N GLY A 677 -0.97 6.48 -18.00
CA GLY A 677 -2.15 5.70 -18.35
C GLY A 677 -2.86 6.22 -19.59
N LYS A 678 -4.16 6.34 -19.52
CA LYS A 678 -5.03 6.87 -20.56
C LYS A 678 -4.84 8.38 -20.82
N TRP A 679 -4.29 9.13 -19.84
CA TRP A 679 -3.99 10.56 -19.97
C TRP A 679 -2.91 10.85 -21.02
N GLU A 680 -2.15 9.83 -21.47
CA GLU A 680 -1.21 9.97 -22.59
C GLU A 680 -1.88 10.45 -23.88
N ALA A 681 -3.16 10.13 -24.04
CA ALA A 681 -3.94 10.58 -25.19
C ALA A 681 -4.03 12.10 -25.28
N LEU A 682 -4.13 12.81 -24.13
CA LEU A 682 -4.14 14.29 -24.12
C LEU A 682 -2.82 14.86 -24.63
N TYR A 683 -1.68 14.26 -24.25
CA TYR A 683 -0.37 14.70 -24.72
C TYR A 683 -0.23 14.52 -26.23
N LYS A 684 -0.70 13.37 -26.75
CA LYS A 684 -0.72 13.09 -28.19
C LYS A 684 -1.59 14.12 -28.91
N GLU A 685 -2.82 14.33 -28.46
CA GLU A 685 -3.78 15.28 -29.03
C GLU A 685 -3.24 16.73 -29.04
N ALA A 686 -2.60 17.14 -27.92
CA ALA A 686 -1.99 18.46 -27.83
C ALA A 686 -0.90 18.69 -28.91
N ARG A 687 -0.09 17.68 -29.16
CA ARG A 687 0.92 17.72 -30.22
C ARG A 687 0.28 17.79 -31.61
N GLU A 688 -0.75 17.01 -31.86
CA GLU A 688 -1.50 17.01 -33.12
C GLU A 688 -2.19 18.35 -33.40
N LYS A 689 -2.65 19.03 -32.33
CA LYS A 689 -3.22 20.39 -32.42
C LYS A 689 -2.17 21.51 -32.48
N GLY A 690 -0.89 21.16 -32.55
CA GLY A 690 0.21 22.10 -32.75
C GLY A 690 0.67 22.82 -31.48
N VAL A 691 0.55 22.21 -30.32
CA VAL A 691 1.27 22.66 -29.11
C VAL A 691 2.75 22.33 -29.27
N LEU A 692 3.62 23.32 -29.07
CA LEU A 692 5.07 23.20 -29.22
C LEU A 692 5.69 22.76 -27.87
N PHE A 693 6.10 21.52 -27.80
CA PHE A 693 6.73 20.94 -26.61
C PHE A 693 8.24 21.13 -26.64
N ILE A 694 8.75 22.01 -25.76
CA ILE A 694 10.18 22.35 -25.64
C ILE A 694 10.73 21.73 -24.35
N ARG A 695 11.72 20.86 -24.51
CA ARG A 695 12.37 20.23 -23.38
C ARG A 695 13.58 21.03 -22.93
N TYR A 696 13.67 21.31 -21.62
CA TYR A 696 14.82 21.95 -21.02
C TYR A 696 15.47 21.04 -19.94
N GLU A 697 16.77 21.24 -19.71
CA GLU A 697 17.51 20.65 -18.58
C GLU A 697 17.79 21.68 -17.49
N LYS A 698 18.18 22.90 -17.90
CA LYS A 698 18.35 24.06 -17.00
C LYS A 698 17.07 24.88 -16.99
N PRO A 699 16.59 25.35 -15.83
CA PRO A 699 15.42 26.22 -15.77
C PRO A 699 15.56 27.40 -16.72
N PRO A 700 14.50 27.75 -17.48
CA PRO A 700 14.49 28.96 -18.32
C PRO A 700 14.69 30.22 -17.50
N GLU A 701 15.23 31.27 -18.12
CA GLU A 701 15.37 32.59 -17.50
C GLU A 701 14.32 33.55 -18.06
N TYR A 702 13.60 34.27 -17.20
CA TYR A 702 12.64 35.30 -17.57
C TYR A 702 13.12 36.66 -17.10
N LYS A 703 13.32 37.56 -18.03
CA LYS A 703 13.79 38.91 -17.73
C LYS A 703 13.26 39.91 -18.76
N ASP A 704 12.82 41.06 -18.30
CA ASP A 704 12.33 42.19 -19.13
C ASP A 704 11.25 41.74 -20.15
N GLY A 705 10.39 40.77 -19.78
CA GLY A 705 9.31 40.24 -20.60
C GLY A 705 9.75 39.26 -21.70
N VAL A 706 10.97 38.75 -21.65
CA VAL A 706 11.51 37.74 -22.56
C VAL A 706 11.91 36.52 -21.79
N LEU A 707 11.45 35.36 -22.24
CA LEU A 707 11.83 34.04 -21.70
C LEU A 707 12.92 33.42 -22.59
N SER A 708 14.07 33.13 -22.00
CA SER A 708 15.19 32.44 -22.66
C SER A 708 15.23 30.96 -22.19
N VAL A 709 15.22 30.01 -23.12
CA VAL A 709 15.29 28.61 -22.84
C VAL A 709 16.24 27.91 -23.81
N PHE A 710 17.11 27.05 -23.29
CA PHE A 710 17.95 26.19 -24.10
C PHE A 710 17.16 24.93 -24.50
N ASP A 711 16.84 24.78 -25.80
CA ASP A 711 16.20 23.59 -26.34
C ASP A 711 17.26 22.52 -26.57
N VAL A 712 17.12 21.41 -25.85
CA VAL A 712 18.07 20.29 -25.88
C VAL A 712 18.06 19.55 -27.23
N ILE A 713 16.93 19.59 -27.95
CA ILE A 713 16.78 18.90 -29.24
C ILE A 713 17.38 19.74 -30.35
N LEU A 714 17.07 21.04 -30.36
CA LEU A 714 17.65 21.99 -31.34
C LEU A 714 19.10 22.31 -31.02
N ASN A 715 19.55 22.07 -29.79
CA ASN A 715 20.88 22.42 -29.26
C ASN A 715 21.17 23.94 -29.43
N ASP A 716 20.13 24.76 -29.19
CA ASP A 716 20.21 26.21 -29.35
C ASP A 716 19.35 26.92 -28.30
N GLU A 717 19.61 28.23 -28.09
CA GLU A 717 18.87 29.08 -27.19
C GLU A 717 17.69 29.73 -27.93
N LEU A 718 16.48 29.46 -27.41
CA LEU A 718 15.25 30.10 -27.90
C LEU A 718 14.86 31.29 -27.02
N GLN A 719 14.49 32.39 -27.66
CA GLN A 719 13.93 33.56 -26.99
C GLN A 719 12.46 33.70 -27.35
N ILE A 720 11.60 33.62 -26.35
CA ILE A 720 10.13 33.71 -26.49
C ILE A 720 9.66 34.96 -25.75
N LYS A 721 8.82 35.73 -26.40
CA LYS A 721 8.15 36.87 -25.78
C LYS A 721 6.69 36.53 -25.53
N PRO A 722 6.33 36.03 -24.32
CA PRO A 722 4.98 35.63 -24.04
C PRO A 722 4.04 36.81 -23.86
N ASP A 723 2.83 36.70 -24.40
CA ASP A 723 1.70 37.56 -24.03
C ASP A 723 1.12 37.11 -22.68
N MET A 724 1.23 35.80 -22.40
CA MET A 724 0.84 35.18 -21.13
C MET A 724 1.79 34.04 -20.80
N MET A 725 2.18 33.92 -19.53
CA MET A 725 2.98 32.83 -18.99
C MET A 725 2.23 32.14 -17.84
N VAL A 726 2.01 30.84 -17.98
CA VAL A 726 1.31 30.00 -17.02
C VAL A 726 2.31 29.07 -16.32
N LEU A 727 2.45 29.25 -15.01
CA LEU A 727 3.33 28.45 -14.17
C LEU A 727 2.59 27.21 -13.65
N ALA A 728 3.03 26.05 -14.09
CA ALA A 728 2.55 24.77 -13.57
C ALA A 728 3.39 24.36 -12.36
N VAL A 729 2.92 24.77 -11.19
CA VAL A 729 3.61 24.61 -9.90
C VAL A 729 3.21 23.32 -9.20
N PRO A 730 4.06 22.72 -8.34
CA PRO A 730 3.73 21.49 -7.63
C PRO A 730 2.67 21.69 -6.55
N MET A 731 2.07 20.59 -6.14
CA MET A 731 1.24 20.54 -4.94
C MET A 731 2.14 20.29 -3.73
N VAL A 732 1.94 21.08 -2.67
CA VAL A 732 2.66 20.97 -1.39
C VAL A 732 1.72 20.46 -0.30
N PRO A 733 2.25 19.79 0.75
CA PRO A 733 1.42 19.25 1.82
C PRO A 733 0.65 20.34 2.57
N ALA A 734 -0.46 19.95 3.19
CA ALA A 734 -1.21 20.85 4.06
C ALA A 734 -0.40 21.21 5.31
N GLU A 735 -0.49 22.46 5.76
CA GLU A 735 0.26 22.97 6.93
C GLU A 735 -0.05 22.22 8.24
N ASP A 736 -1.28 21.69 8.37
CA ASP A 736 -1.71 20.96 9.56
C ASP A 736 -1.10 19.56 9.67
N ASN A 737 -0.49 19.05 8.61
CA ASN A 737 0.03 17.67 8.60
C ASN A 737 1.08 17.44 9.71
N GLU A 738 1.95 18.43 10.01
CA GLU A 738 2.93 18.28 11.09
C GLU A 738 2.27 18.17 12.49
N ARG A 739 1.21 18.95 12.73
CA ARG A 739 0.44 18.90 13.98
C ARG A 739 -0.26 17.55 14.12
N LEU A 740 -0.96 17.12 13.09
CA LEU A 740 -1.66 15.84 13.06
C LEU A 740 -0.69 14.65 13.14
N SER A 741 0.45 14.71 12.46
CA SER A 741 1.51 13.72 12.55
C SER A 741 1.97 13.49 14.00
N LYS A 742 2.21 14.57 14.75
CA LYS A 742 2.59 14.49 16.16
C LYS A 742 1.45 13.94 17.02
N MET A 743 0.22 14.34 16.75
CA MET A 743 -0.98 13.95 17.48
C MET A 743 -1.32 12.47 17.30
N PHE A 744 -1.30 12.00 16.06
CA PHE A 744 -1.56 10.59 15.72
C PHE A 744 -0.31 9.71 15.69
N LYS A 745 0.89 10.29 15.87
CA LYS A 745 2.19 9.57 15.80
C LYS A 745 2.40 8.84 14.46
N ILE A 746 1.94 9.45 13.38
CA ILE A 746 2.11 8.95 12.01
C ILE A 746 3.27 9.70 11.36
N PRO A 747 4.31 9.03 10.85
CA PRO A 747 5.44 9.71 10.23
C PRO A 747 5.04 10.43 8.95
N LEU A 748 5.78 11.51 8.65
CA LEU A 748 5.67 12.26 7.40
C LEU A 748 6.90 12.04 6.53
N LYS A 749 6.71 12.09 5.22
CA LYS A 749 7.77 12.16 4.24
C LYS A 749 7.54 13.34 3.30
N LYS A 750 8.47 14.29 3.25
CA LYS A 750 8.31 15.59 2.57
C LYS A 750 6.98 16.28 2.96
N GLY A 751 6.55 16.14 4.21
CA GLY A 751 5.31 16.72 4.74
C GLY A 751 4.01 15.97 4.41
N PHE A 752 4.04 14.91 3.60
CA PHE A 752 2.91 14.02 3.33
C PHE A 752 2.88 12.85 4.30
N PHE A 753 1.68 12.37 4.67
CA PHE A 753 1.53 11.22 5.56
C PHE A 753 2.09 9.94 4.91
N MET A 754 2.73 9.12 5.74
CA MET A 754 3.16 7.79 5.32
C MET A 754 2.04 6.79 5.62
N GLU A 755 1.71 6.02 4.61
CA GLU A 755 0.95 4.79 4.75
C GLU A 755 1.78 3.70 5.43
N GLU A 756 1.14 2.72 6.03
CA GLU A 756 1.79 1.53 6.53
C GLU A 756 2.43 0.74 5.37
N GLN A 757 3.66 0.30 5.58
CA GLN A 757 4.38 -0.52 4.60
C GLN A 757 4.65 -1.90 5.21
N GLU A 758 4.01 -2.91 4.67
CA GLU A 758 4.22 -4.31 5.09
C GLU A 758 5.65 -4.78 4.79
N ARG A 759 6.23 -4.28 3.69
CA ARG A 759 7.63 -4.57 3.28
C ARG A 759 8.26 -3.37 2.59
N PRO A 760 9.59 -3.27 2.58
CA PRO A 760 10.28 -2.26 1.81
C PRO A 760 9.80 -2.26 0.35
N LYS A 761 9.33 -1.11 -0.12
CA LYS A 761 8.96 -0.83 -1.52
C LYS A 761 7.72 -1.58 -2.08
N MET A 762 6.93 -2.24 -1.22
CA MET A 762 5.65 -2.81 -1.60
C MET A 762 4.55 -2.34 -0.65
N VAL A 763 3.50 -1.72 -1.20
CA VAL A 763 2.38 -1.17 -0.42
C VAL A 763 1.13 -1.98 -0.72
N LEU A 764 0.73 -2.83 0.21
CA LEU A 764 -0.52 -3.61 0.17
C LEU A 764 -1.62 -2.99 1.05
N THR A 765 -1.29 -1.97 1.84
CA THR A 765 -2.19 -1.23 2.72
C THR A 765 -2.09 0.29 2.44
N PRO A 766 -2.53 0.74 1.25
CA PRO A 766 -2.24 2.09 0.75
C PRO A 766 -2.96 3.23 1.50
N VAL A 767 -3.88 2.91 2.39
CA VAL A 767 -4.66 3.88 3.17
C VAL A 767 -4.54 3.67 4.68
N ASP A 768 -3.96 2.56 5.12
CA ASP A 768 -3.71 2.27 6.53
C ASP A 768 -2.46 3.02 7.01
N THR A 769 -2.37 3.29 8.29
CA THR A 769 -1.19 3.92 8.92
C THR A 769 -0.62 3.02 10.02
N VAL A 770 0.56 3.37 10.51
CA VAL A 770 1.18 2.68 11.66
C VAL A 770 0.36 2.79 12.95
N ASN A 771 -0.62 3.71 12.99
CA ASN A 771 -1.56 3.84 14.10
C ASN A 771 -2.87 3.16 13.71
N GLU A 772 -3.11 1.97 14.23
CA GLU A 772 -4.31 1.19 13.94
C GLU A 772 -5.60 2.01 14.17
N GLY A 773 -6.56 1.89 13.25
CA GLY A 773 -7.83 2.64 13.29
C GLY A 773 -7.73 4.08 12.75
N VAL A 774 -6.53 4.51 12.30
CA VAL A 774 -6.32 5.80 11.63
C VAL A 774 -5.92 5.55 10.19
N PHE A 775 -6.68 6.10 9.27
CA PHE A 775 -6.53 5.92 7.83
C PHE A 775 -6.21 7.26 7.15
N VAL A 776 -5.52 7.23 6.03
CA VAL A 776 -5.15 8.41 5.25
C VAL A 776 -5.59 8.27 3.80
N CYS A 777 -6.04 9.35 3.16
CA CYS A 777 -6.49 9.27 1.77
C CYS A 777 -6.27 10.55 0.98
N GLY A 778 -6.33 10.42 -0.34
CA GLY A 778 -6.22 11.51 -1.28
C GLY A 778 -4.87 12.22 -1.25
N SER A 779 -4.87 13.51 -1.53
CA SER A 779 -3.64 14.30 -1.59
C SER A 779 -2.96 14.58 -0.25
N ALA A 780 -3.49 14.07 0.86
CA ALA A 780 -2.77 14.04 2.14
C ALA A 780 -1.59 13.05 2.13
N VAL A 781 -1.64 12.02 1.25
CA VAL A 781 -0.60 10.99 1.08
C VAL A 781 0.43 11.37 0.02
N TYR A 782 -0.02 11.87 -1.11
CA TYR A 782 0.77 12.43 -2.23
C TYR A 782 -0.18 13.17 -3.19
N PRO A 783 0.33 14.05 -4.08
CA PRO A 783 -0.51 14.71 -5.08
C PRO A 783 -1.25 13.69 -5.96
N ALA A 784 -2.58 13.65 -5.88
CA ALA A 784 -3.43 12.64 -6.52
C ALA A 784 -4.51 13.28 -7.41
N MET A 785 -4.88 12.63 -8.51
CA MET A 785 -5.98 13.02 -9.39
C MET A 785 -7.34 12.80 -8.71
N LEU A 786 -8.41 13.37 -9.25
CA LEU A 786 -9.75 13.26 -8.67
C LEU A 786 -10.23 11.82 -8.53
N ASP A 787 -10.07 11.01 -9.56
CA ASP A 787 -10.43 9.59 -9.58
C ASP A 787 -9.65 8.80 -8.52
N GLU A 788 -8.37 9.08 -8.37
CA GLU A 788 -7.52 8.50 -7.32
C GLU A 788 -7.96 8.96 -5.92
N CYS A 789 -8.29 10.26 -5.76
CA CYS A 789 -8.79 10.78 -4.50
C CYS A 789 -10.10 10.10 -4.07
N ILE A 790 -11.03 9.88 -5.00
CA ILE A 790 -12.29 9.18 -4.75
C ILE A 790 -12.03 7.71 -4.44
N ALA A 791 -11.22 7.01 -5.23
CA ALA A 791 -10.91 5.61 -4.98
C ALA A 791 -10.20 5.40 -3.62
N MET A 792 -9.21 6.22 -3.30
CA MET A 792 -8.49 6.16 -2.01
C MET A 792 -9.41 6.49 -0.83
N SER A 793 -10.32 7.46 -0.97
CA SER A 793 -11.26 7.81 0.12
C SER A 793 -12.29 6.71 0.35
N SER A 794 -12.78 6.06 -0.71
CA SER A 794 -13.62 4.86 -0.59
C SER A 794 -12.86 3.69 0.03
N ALA A 795 -11.56 3.54 -0.27
CA ALA A 795 -10.71 2.54 0.38
C ALA A 795 -10.53 2.82 1.88
N ALA A 796 -10.24 4.07 2.27
CA ALA A 796 -10.12 4.46 3.67
C ALA A 796 -11.45 4.26 4.43
N ALA A 797 -12.58 4.58 3.78
CA ALA A 797 -13.91 4.29 4.31
C ALA A 797 -14.17 2.78 4.47
N SER A 798 -13.76 1.96 3.48
CA SER A 798 -13.83 0.50 3.55
C SER A 798 -13.09 -0.04 4.77
N ARG A 799 -11.84 0.36 4.93
CA ARG A 799 -11.00 -0.07 6.05
C ARG A 799 -11.55 0.40 7.41
N ALA A 800 -12.06 1.64 7.47
CA ALA A 800 -12.76 2.14 8.65
C ALA A 800 -14.01 1.30 8.95
N CYS A 801 -14.83 0.95 7.93
CA CYS A 801 -16.02 0.12 8.10
C CYS A 801 -15.70 -1.32 8.54
N VAL A 802 -14.58 -1.92 8.10
CA VAL A 802 -14.11 -3.23 8.59
C VAL A 802 -13.89 -3.18 10.10
N LEU A 803 -13.25 -2.11 10.61
CA LEU A 803 -13.05 -1.92 12.05
C LEU A 803 -14.37 -1.63 12.77
N LEU A 804 -15.17 -0.70 12.25
CA LEU A 804 -16.45 -0.32 12.85
C LEU A 804 -17.50 -1.45 12.82
N ALA A 805 -17.35 -2.44 11.96
CA ALA A 805 -18.20 -3.64 11.95
C ALA A 805 -18.03 -4.48 13.23
N LYS A 806 -16.82 -4.56 13.78
CA LYS A 806 -16.49 -5.35 14.98
C LYS A 806 -17.28 -4.89 16.19
N ASN A 807 -17.73 -5.79 17.04
CA ASN A 807 -18.43 -5.46 18.29
C ASN A 807 -17.46 -5.04 19.39
N PHE A 808 -16.29 -5.64 19.41
CA PHE A 808 -15.21 -5.36 20.36
C PHE A 808 -13.85 -5.44 19.67
N MET A 809 -12.86 -4.80 20.27
CA MET A 809 -11.44 -4.99 20.00
C MET A 809 -10.79 -5.65 21.21
N GLU A 810 -9.69 -6.35 20.97
CA GLU A 810 -8.88 -6.95 22.03
C GLU A 810 -7.72 -6.02 22.39
N THR A 811 -7.41 -5.89 23.68
CA THR A 811 -6.20 -5.18 24.11
C THR A 811 -4.97 -5.99 23.71
N PRO A 812 -3.86 -5.34 23.32
CA PRO A 812 -2.58 -6.03 23.23
C PRO A 812 -2.29 -6.77 24.54
N ALA A 813 -2.18 -8.08 24.49
CA ALA A 813 -2.00 -8.86 25.71
C ALA A 813 -0.57 -8.76 26.26
N VAL A 814 0.43 -8.61 25.37
CA VAL A 814 1.83 -8.40 25.74
C VAL A 814 2.03 -6.94 26.12
N THR A 815 1.70 -6.58 27.34
CA THR A 815 1.82 -5.23 27.91
C THR A 815 2.83 -5.20 29.05
N SER A 816 3.28 -3.99 29.40
CA SER A 816 4.15 -3.80 30.57
C SER A 816 3.36 -4.01 31.86
N VAL A 817 4.03 -4.52 32.86
CA VAL A 817 3.50 -4.74 34.23
C VAL A 817 4.42 -4.06 35.21
N VAL A 818 3.83 -3.47 36.27
CA VAL A 818 4.54 -2.83 37.37
C VAL A 818 4.50 -3.73 38.60
N ASP A 819 5.64 -3.99 39.18
CA ASP A 819 5.70 -4.47 40.56
C ASP A 819 5.68 -3.25 41.47
N GLU A 820 4.51 -3.00 42.05
CA GLU A 820 4.29 -1.84 42.91
C GLU A 820 5.15 -1.87 44.19
N LEU A 821 5.56 -3.06 44.67
CA LEU A 821 6.36 -3.21 45.86
C LEU A 821 7.77 -2.63 45.67
N ILE A 822 8.37 -2.82 44.53
CA ILE A 822 9.74 -2.35 44.25
C ILE A 822 9.79 -1.09 43.38
N CYS A 823 8.64 -0.57 42.96
CA CYS A 823 8.57 0.67 42.20
C CYS A 823 9.03 1.86 43.07
N SER A 824 10.02 2.61 42.62
CA SER A 824 10.54 3.79 43.32
C SER A 824 9.78 5.09 43.05
N GLY A 825 8.79 5.10 42.13
CA GLY A 825 8.03 6.30 41.73
C GLY A 825 8.88 7.37 41.04
N CYS A 826 10.00 7.00 40.45
CA CYS A 826 10.97 7.94 39.83
C CYS A 826 10.48 8.65 38.57
N GLY A 827 9.48 8.09 37.84
CA GLY A 827 8.89 8.67 36.64
C GLY A 827 9.59 8.36 35.33
N VAL A 828 10.77 7.72 35.33
CA VAL A 828 11.53 7.40 34.11
C VAL A 828 10.67 6.67 33.08
N CYS A 829 9.83 5.72 33.52
CA CYS A 829 8.94 4.97 32.62
C CYS A 829 7.85 5.86 31.97
N VAL A 830 7.43 6.94 32.64
CA VAL A 830 6.49 7.92 32.08
C VAL A 830 7.15 8.71 30.97
N ASP A 831 8.38 9.22 31.24
CA ASP A 831 9.11 10.07 30.29
C ASP A 831 9.53 9.29 29.03
N ILE A 832 9.90 8.00 29.16
CA ILE A 832 10.38 7.17 28.04
C ILE A 832 9.24 6.54 27.23
N CYS A 833 8.00 6.54 27.73
CA CYS A 833 6.89 5.88 27.08
C CYS A 833 6.51 6.57 25.76
N PRO A 834 6.71 5.93 24.57
CA PRO A 834 6.45 6.58 23.28
C PRO A 834 4.97 6.88 23.04
N VAL A 835 4.08 6.15 23.74
CA VAL A 835 2.62 6.27 23.61
C VAL A 835 1.97 6.93 24.82
N GLN A 836 2.78 7.40 25.81
CA GLN A 836 2.30 8.06 27.02
C GLN A 836 1.25 7.23 27.78
N ALA A 837 1.40 5.91 27.76
CA ALA A 837 0.48 4.97 28.41
C ALA A 837 0.79 4.72 29.91
N ILE A 838 1.72 5.46 30.51
CA ILE A 838 2.13 5.28 31.89
C ILE A 838 1.94 6.59 32.66
N GLU A 839 1.32 6.50 33.84
CA GLU A 839 1.15 7.64 34.74
C GLU A 839 1.67 7.30 36.14
N LEU A 840 1.95 8.33 36.94
CA LEU A 840 2.27 8.16 38.34
C LEU A 840 1.02 8.46 39.18
N THR A 841 0.60 7.49 39.98
CA THR A 841 -0.52 7.62 40.91
C THR A 841 -0.03 7.53 42.35
N GLU A 842 -0.73 8.19 43.28
CA GLU A 842 -0.47 8.05 44.73
C GLU A 842 -1.27 6.86 45.26
N GLU A 843 -0.57 5.84 45.74
CA GLU A 843 -1.21 4.64 46.29
C GLU A 843 -0.65 4.27 47.64
N SER A 844 -1.49 3.63 48.47
CA SER A 844 -1.07 3.00 49.72
C SER A 844 -0.50 1.61 49.41
N VAL A 845 0.82 1.52 49.39
CA VAL A 845 1.55 0.28 49.08
C VAL A 845 2.28 -0.20 50.31
N PRO A 846 2.25 -1.51 50.60
CA PRO A 846 3.05 -2.06 51.73
C PRO A 846 4.55 -1.76 51.51
N VAL A 847 5.20 -1.24 52.53
CA VAL A 847 6.65 -1.03 52.50
C VAL A 847 7.35 -2.24 53.12
N VAL A 848 8.11 -2.97 52.28
CA VAL A 848 8.98 -4.06 52.75
C VAL A 848 10.30 -3.46 53.23
N THR A 849 10.57 -3.51 54.53
CA THR A 849 11.84 -3.06 55.12
C THR A 849 12.57 -4.26 55.71
N PHE A 850 13.75 -4.58 55.18
CA PHE A 850 14.64 -5.65 55.68
C PHE A 850 13.98 -7.03 55.83
N GLY A 851 13.13 -7.44 54.93
CA GLY A 851 12.53 -8.77 54.91
C GLY A 851 11.37 -8.98 55.88
N VAL A 852 10.87 -7.91 56.45
CA VAL A 852 9.66 -7.92 57.31
C VAL A 852 8.61 -7.08 56.57
N GLU A 853 7.48 -7.69 56.23
CA GLU A 853 6.32 -6.97 55.73
C GLU A 853 5.75 -6.08 56.81
N THR A 854 6.04 -4.80 56.82
CA THR A 854 5.38 -3.82 57.64
C THR A 854 4.44 -2.99 56.79
N VAL A 855 3.16 -3.07 57.04
CA VAL A 855 2.16 -2.17 56.46
C VAL A 855 2.33 -0.81 57.14
N VAL A 856 3.08 0.08 56.47
CA VAL A 856 3.09 1.49 56.82
C VAL A 856 2.02 2.15 55.99
N GLU A 857 1.01 2.72 56.65
CA GLU A 857 0.02 3.58 55.98
C GLU A 857 0.71 4.87 55.51
N GLY A 858 1.30 4.81 54.29
CA GLY A 858 1.92 5.94 53.66
C GLY A 858 1.61 5.93 52.17
N LYS A 859 1.17 7.07 51.63
CA LYS A 859 0.96 7.25 50.21
C LYS A 859 2.31 7.34 49.51
N ARG A 860 2.54 6.46 48.54
CA ARG A 860 3.73 6.45 47.71
C ARG A 860 3.32 6.58 46.25
N ARG A 861 4.08 7.36 45.45
CA ARG A 861 3.88 7.40 44.00
C ARG A 861 4.37 6.09 43.39
N VAL A 862 3.52 5.45 42.60
CA VAL A 862 3.83 4.26 41.80
C VAL A 862 3.40 4.47 40.38
N ALA A 863 4.11 3.82 39.43
CA ALA A 863 3.71 3.85 38.05
C ALA A 863 2.50 2.96 37.82
N LYS A 864 1.58 3.40 36.97
CA LYS A 864 0.48 2.59 36.45
C LYS A 864 0.51 2.58 34.94
N VAL A 865 0.34 1.39 34.38
CA VAL A 865 0.27 1.19 32.94
C VAL A 865 -1.19 1.20 32.50
N GLY A 866 -1.52 2.17 31.67
CA GLY A 866 -2.87 2.31 31.11
C GLY A 866 -3.07 1.47 29.85
N ASP A 867 -4.31 1.45 29.39
CA ASP A 867 -4.80 0.64 28.25
C ASP A 867 -4.12 0.95 26.89
N GLY A 868 -3.47 2.12 26.77
CA GLY A 868 -2.72 2.50 25.55
C GLY A 868 -1.34 1.84 25.40
N CYS A 869 -0.96 0.90 26.28
CA CYS A 869 0.35 0.24 26.21
C CYS A 869 0.45 -0.67 24.98
N ILE A 870 1.47 -0.45 24.14
CA ILE A 870 1.75 -1.23 22.92
C ILE A 870 2.80 -2.35 23.14
N GLY A 871 3.23 -2.59 24.39
CA GLY A 871 4.19 -3.66 24.70
C GLY A 871 5.61 -3.48 24.14
N CYS A 872 6.05 -2.25 23.85
CA CYS A 872 7.36 -1.98 23.25
C CYS A 872 8.56 -2.28 24.17
N GLY A 873 8.35 -2.46 25.49
CA GLY A 873 9.39 -2.82 26.47
C GLY A 873 10.33 -1.68 26.88
N SER A 874 10.24 -0.47 26.31
CA SER A 874 11.14 0.65 26.65
C SER A 874 11.15 0.97 28.14
N CYS A 875 10.00 0.99 28.79
CA CYS A 875 9.91 1.24 30.23
C CYS A 875 10.57 0.14 31.09
N ALA A 876 10.53 -1.12 30.65
CA ALA A 876 11.18 -2.22 31.33
C ALA A 876 12.71 -2.13 31.25
N SER A 877 13.24 -1.80 30.06
CA SER A 877 14.69 -1.67 29.84
C SER A 877 15.33 -0.48 30.57
N TYR A 878 14.56 0.59 30.82
CA TYR A 878 15.07 1.79 31.51
C TYR A 878 14.69 1.88 33.00
N CYS A 879 13.96 0.91 33.55
CA CYS A 879 13.53 0.95 34.96
C CYS A 879 14.71 0.73 35.90
N PRO A 880 15.13 1.75 36.70
CA PRO A 880 16.30 1.62 37.58
C PRO A 880 16.10 0.69 38.77
N SER A 881 14.86 0.44 39.20
CA SER A 881 14.50 -0.48 40.28
C SER A 881 14.14 -1.89 39.82
N GLY A 882 14.06 -2.12 38.47
CA GLY A 882 13.58 -3.38 37.93
C GLY A 882 12.08 -3.66 38.18
N ALA A 883 11.32 -2.66 38.56
CA ALA A 883 9.88 -2.77 38.85
C ALA A 883 9.03 -2.99 37.60
N MET A 884 9.52 -2.56 36.43
CA MET A 884 8.81 -2.74 35.16
C MET A 884 9.25 -4.03 34.48
N SER A 885 8.30 -4.84 34.09
CA SER A 885 8.51 -6.05 33.28
C SER A 885 7.52 -6.10 32.11
N LEU A 886 7.77 -6.98 31.14
CA LEU A 886 6.89 -7.17 29.99
C LEU A 886 6.27 -8.58 30.07
N LYS A 887 4.94 -8.67 29.98
CA LYS A 887 4.26 -9.96 29.81
C LYS A 887 4.87 -10.72 28.62
N HIS A 888 4.96 -12.03 28.67
CA HIS A 888 5.53 -12.89 27.64
C HIS A 888 7.07 -12.77 27.46
N PHE A 889 7.75 -11.81 28.11
CA PHE A 889 9.19 -11.58 28.05
C PHE A 889 9.78 -11.37 29.45
N ARG A 890 9.34 -12.18 30.45
CA ARG A 890 9.91 -12.15 31.78
C ARG A 890 11.29 -12.82 31.77
N ASP A 891 12.17 -12.43 32.71
CA ASP A 891 13.55 -12.90 32.81
C ASP A 891 13.64 -14.43 32.76
N LYS A 892 12.77 -15.17 33.49
CA LYS A 892 12.75 -16.63 33.48
C LYS A 892 12.51 -17.25 32.10
N GLN A 893 11.73 -16.58 31.26
CA GLN A 893 11.43 -17.02 29.89
C GLN A 893 12.62 -16.79 28.95
N VAL A 894 13.33 -15.67 29.14
CA VAL A 894 14.55 -15.34 28.38
C VAL A 894 15.73 -16.20 28.80
N TYR A 895 15.95 -16.36 30.12
CA TYR A 895 17.02 -17.21 30.62
C TYR A 895 16.85 -18.69 30.22
N ALA A 896 15.61 -19.20 30.19
CA ALA A 896 15.37 -20.56 29.71
C ALA A 896 15.87 -20.81 28.27
N GLN A 897 15.90 -19.80 27.42
CA GLN A 897 16.52 -19.90 26.10
C GLN A 897 18.04 -19.86 26.20
N LEU A 898 18.61 -18.95 27.01
CA LEU A 898 20.04 -18.72 27.10
C LEU A 898 20.79 -19.91 27.72
N ASP A 899 20.18 -20.59 28.72
CA ASP A 899 20.75 -21.77 29.38
C ASP A 899 21.01 -22.92 28.39
N TYR A 900 20.39 -22.94 27.23
CA TYR A 900 20.53 -23.95 26.19
C TYR A 900 21.22 -23.42 24.92
N ALA A 901 21.54 -22.13 24.87
CA ALA A 901 22.29 -21.54 23.76
C ALA A 901 23.80 -21.73 23.87
N ILE A 902 24.29 -22.05 25.11
CA ILE A 902 25.67 -22.30 25.46
C ILE A 902 25.83 -23.82 25.65
#